data_b031aaad3efd9b835f30122ed1851795
#
_entry.id   b031aaad3efd9b835f30122ed1851795
#
_cell.length_a   1.000
_cell.length_b   1.000
_cell.length_c   1.000
_cell.angle_alpha   90.00
_cell.angle_beta   90.00
_cell.angle_gamma   90.00
#
_symmetry.space_group_name_H-M   'P 1'
#
loop_
_entity.id
_entity.type
_entity.pdbx_description
1 polymer ?
#
loop_
_entity_poly.entity_id
_entity_poly.type
_entity_poly.pdbx_seq_one_letter_code
_entity_poly.pdbx_strand_id
1 'polypeptide(L)'
;MNTGDRFLDAVAADCMAYANSNPGSILIFPNKRAAIYFRGYMRRHLKGTVLMPRIMTIGAFYSLFAEDDDFETDPIELLFILYSAYCNVARCMGAEPVDFGKFTFWGWMMLSDFNDIDASLADADALYTNLKRYNEISAYFLNEEQIRIIAEIWGERVLMNFTPPHGSNDFWKHLSDTDDGNGDGVRERFLKLWQIMGPIYKEFNEMLEQRGIVYQGRIVRTVAERIKAAGQDGLPFDNVAFIGFNNISIGLAKIMSTLRDWGMARFYWDTLPDRPYCRRAGRPLHRLAEAFPMPDSYSPPQYTNPKITFKAIPSNFMQTKETANVIKSLGQDGHLDTLRSDNTAIMLPDPTLLTGLLQSIPDVVSAINVTMGLPYRNTDFASVIRSIISLNMRGGVFHGRLCFFHEDITQLVTQPVMRTLAPEACVAIRDTLVSTRQFRIPAEVLRQTPGLKGLQCIFAELTDPDSPSEAKMYFLTILDALRECIESNTDRDNTKEIAVLDAYSHAADTVFSMIEKYGVDKIRRGTVFGLLERILALQKFSLSGSPVRGLQIMEPLETRCVDFDNVIMLSMNESVYPRRRQMRSMIPQALRRAYGLPVSDDTDNEFAYYFFRLLSRSQNVVCMYDSRVSGRGNGAMSRHLLQLKYLGGGNMVTERTMELVPAVSGQRTITIPKTDEVYNRLMRYMDPMHGRNISASALKNYRKCPLKFYLENVEALHEDEEPEPFMNAVTYGNVVHKVLEDLFNEAKSKTIDVAALKRMHGQTDELELRILRVINELYYFSKNSVSADKPLPGEARLLAKMIKDTIDKVIEKEKATVTAPNSGPFTFVAAEESYGAIARDNDIRCPQWKVTPDSTINFKLIIDRHDVMFDGVHRFVDYKTGSDHSAVDSLDALFGQGANANDAIFQLCVYAMAYADITGFKGTVRPALYRFQDAFKPRPKERPFSDDSVYIGKDPVIFSNADNAGTPAWQNEFRQRLNDMIDSIFDRNIPFVQTSDTHNCKYCSFAEVCGRMVSEDSF
;
A
#
# COMPACT_ATOMS: atom_id res chain seq x y z
N MET A 1 -0.03 0.99 46.53
CA MET A 1 -0.64 2.31 46.72
C MET A 1 -1.68 2.25 47.81
N ASN A 2 -1.70 3.23 48.73
CA ASN A 2 -2.69 3.32 49.78
C ASN A 2 -4.10 3.60 49.19
N THR A 3 -5.13 3.21 49.91
CA THR A 3 -6.53 3.59 49.61
C THR A 3 -6.64 5.10 49.54
N GLY A 4 -7.10 5.66 48.43
CA GLY A 4 -7.24 7.10 48.23
C GLY A 4 -6.27 7.76 47.22
N ASP A 5 -5.23 7.03 46.77
CA ASP A 5 -4.20 7.60 45.86
C ASP A 5 -4.60 7.66 44.40
N ARG A 6 -5.77 7.14 44.03
CA ARG A 6 -6.30 7.10 42.65
C ARG A 6 -7.57 7.95 42.51
N PHE A 7 -7.74 8.59 41.35
CA PHE A 7 -8.88 9.47 41.10
C PHE A 7 -10.24 8.83 41.40
N LEU A 8 -10.54 7.68 40.79
CA LEU A 8 -11.83 7.00 40.98
C LEU A 8 -12.00 6.44 42.41
N ASP A 9 -10.92 6.14 43.11
CA ASP A 9 -10.98 5.68 44.52
C ASP A 9 -11.33 6.84 45.46
N ALA A 10 -10.72 8.01 45.25
CA ALA A 10 -11.06 9.23 46.00
C ALA A 10 -12.51 9.68 45.76
N VAL A 11 -12.97 9.61 44.50
CA VAL A 11 -14.38 9.89 44.16
C VAL A 11 -15.31 8.87 44.80
N ALA A 12 -14.92 7.56 44.83
CA ALA A 12 -15.75 6.55 45.45
C ALA A 12 -15.90 6.78 46.97
N ALA A 13 -14.85 7.22 47.64
CA ALA A 13 -14.90 7.54 49.06
C ALA A 13 -15.89 8.69 49.39
N ASP A 14 -15.88 9.77 48.59
CA ASP A 14 -16.79 10.90 48.74
C ASP A 14 -18.24 10.56 48.33
N CYS A 15 -18.39 9.86 47.17
CA CYS A 15 -19.70 9.46 46.67
C CYS A 15 -20.40 8.46 47.59
N MET A 16 -19.69 7.62 48.36
CA MET A 16 -20.31 6.71 49.31
C MET A 16 -21.06 7.43 50.40
N ALA A 17 -20.45 8.47 50.99
CA ALA A 17 -21.11 9.30 51.99
C ALA A 17 -22.36 9.99 51.42
N TYR A 18 -22.27 10.49 50.21
CA TYR A 18 -23.37 11.16 49.52
C TYR A 18 -24.51 10.24 49.09
N ALA A 19 -24.19 9.10 48.48
CA ALA A 19 -25.17 8.11 48.00
C ALA A 19 -26.02 7.52 49.14
N ASN A 20 -25.40 7.32 50.32
CA ASN A 20 -26.14 6.83 51.50
C ASN A 20 -27.23 7.83 51.97
N SER A 21 -27.04 9.12 51.74
CA SER A 21 -27.99 10.15 52.07
C SER A 21 -29.02 10.44 50.97
N ASN A 22 -28.77 9.96 49.76
CA ASN A 22 -29.59 10.27 48.57
C ASN A 22 -29.76 9.05 47.68
N PRO A 23 -30.68 8.09 47.98
CA PRO A 23 -30.83 6.82 47.28
C PRO A 23 -31.28 6.95 45.81
N GLY A 24 -31.88 8.04 45.39
CA GLY A 24 -32.29 8.35 44.03
C GLY A 24 -31.19 8.91 43.12
N SER A 25 -29.93 8.92 43.62
CA SER A 25 -28.83 9.54 42.88
C SER A 25 -28.34 8.72 41.67
N ILE A 26 -27.94 9.44 40.62
CA ILE A 26 -27.33 8.88 39.39
C ILE A 26 -25.88 9.31 39.29
N LEU A 27 -24.99 8.36 39.01
CA LEU A 27 -23.55 8.62 38.76
C LEU A 27 -23.24 8.42 37.28
N ILE A 28 -22.79 9.47 36.63
CA ILE A 28 -22.56 9.48 35.15
C ILE A 28 -21.08 9.48 34.87
N PHE A 29 -20.66 8.55 33.99
CA PHE A 29 -19.29 8.37 33.53
C PHE A 29 -19.16 8.58 32.03
N PRO A 30 -17.98 9.01 31.53
CA PRO A 30 -17.76 9.21 30.10
C PRO A 30 -17.67 7.88 29.32
N ASN A 31 -17.32 6.77 29.98
CA ASN A 31 -17.21 5.45 29.37
C ASN A 31 -17.55 4.30 30.34
N LYS A 32 -17.81 3.11 29.79
CA LYS A 32 -18.16 1.89 30.56
C LYS A 32 -17.02 1.44 31.48
N ARG A 33 -15.76 1.63 31.06
CA ARG A 33 -14.59 1.18 31.82
C ARG A 33 -14.43 1.93 33.13
N ALA A 34 -14.46 3.26 33.09
CA ALA A 34 -14.43 4.09 34.29
C ALA A 34 -15.50 3.66 35.29
N ALA A 35 -16.73 3.40 34.80
CA ALA A 35 -17.83 2.90 35.63
C ALA A 35 -17.52 1.51 36.26
N ILE A 36 -16.86 0.60 35.52
CA ILE A 36 -16.48 -0.73 36.08
C ILE A 36 -15.41 -0.60 37.15
N TYR A 37 -14.34 0.17 36.91
CA TYR A 37 -13.30 0.43 37.91
C TYR A 37 -13.88 1.11 39.15
N PHE A 38 -14.73 2.09 38.94
CA PHE A 38 -15.41 2.78 40.03
C PHE A 38 -16.24 1.82 40.91
N ARG A 39 -17.01 0.90 40.33
CA ARG A 39 -17.72 -0.15 41.08
C ARG A 39 -16.76 -1.00 41.92
N GLY A 40 -15.57 -1.28 41.36
CA GLY A 40 -14.52 -2.02 42.07
C GLY A 40 -14.02 -1.25 43.33
N TYR A 41 -13.82 0.08 43.19
CA TYR A 41 -13.41 0.94 44.30
C TYR A 41 -14.54 1.10 45.30
N MET A 42 -15.77 1.30 44.88
CA MET A 42 -16.94 1.40 45.78
C MET A 42 -17.00 0.17 46.71
N ARG A 43 -16.76 -1.06 46.19
CA ARG A 43 -16.77 -2.28 46.99
C ARG A 43 -15.72 -2.27 48.12
N ARG A 44 -14.60 -1.59 47.98
CA ARG A 44 -13.54 -1.45 49.02
C ARG A 44 -13.96 -0.58 50.18
N HIS A 45 -14.82 0.43 49.92
CA HIS A 45 -15.31 1.37 50.87
C HIS A 45 -16.61 0.93 51.56
N LEU A 46 -17.25 -0.17 51.13
CA LEU A 46 -18.47 -0.70 51.71
C LEU A 46 -18.21 -1.28 53.09
N LYS A 47 -18.90 -0.75 54.14
CA LYS A 47 -18.89 -1.25 55.50
C LYS A 47 -20.13 -2.04 55.87
N GLY A 48 -21.03 -2.34 54.93
CA GLY A 48 -22.32 -2.99 55.18
C GLY A 48 -23.16 -3.10 53.90
N THR A 49 -24.40 -3.53 54.03
CA THR A 49 -25.36 -3.56 52.89
C THR A 49 -25.85 -2.14 52.63
N VAL A 50 -25.59 -1.67 51.39
CA VAL A 50 -25.98 -0.31 50.95
C VAL A 50 -26.73 -0.40 49.64
N LEU A 51 -27.72 0.40 49.44
CA LEU A 51 -28.36 0.57 48.14
C LEU A 51 -27.41 1.33 47.20
N MET A 52 -26.97 0.69 46.14
CA MET A 52 -26.04 1.28 45.18
C MET A 52 -26.75 2.33 44.33
N PRO A 53 -26.16 3.52 44.13
CA PRO A 53 -26.67 4.48 43.18
C PRO A 53 -26.67 3.91 41.75
N ARG A 54 -27.52 4.47 40.90
CA ARG A 54 -27.54 4.07 39.48
C ARG A 54 -26.26 4.57 38.80
N ILE A 55 -25.40 3.64 38.37
CA ILE A 55 -24.14 3.95 37.70
C ILE A 55 -24.31 3.73 36.20
N MET A 56 -24.13 4.77 35.39
CA MET A 56 -24.37 4.74 33.95
C MET A 56 -23.36 5.56 33.16
N THR A 57 -23.32 5.35 31.84
CA THR A 57 -22.58 6.18 30.92
C THR A 57 -23.42 7.40 30.49
N ILE A 58 -22.77 8.38 29.87
CA ILE A 58 -23.47 9.57 29.36
C ILE A 58 -24.53 9.22 28.30
N GLY A 59 -24.24 8.21 27.41
CA GLY A 59 -25.22 7.71 26.45
C GLY A 59 -26.46 7.13 27.15
N ALA A 60 -26.27 6.29 28.17
CA ALA A 60 -27.39 5.73 28.94
C ALA A 60 -28.15 6.82 29.72
N PHE A 61 -27.51 7.92 30.11
CA PHE A 61 -28.18 9.09 30.70
C PHE A 61 -29.08 9.78 29.67
N TYR A 62 -28.61 9.96 28.43
CA TYR A 62 -29.44 10.54 27.36
C TYR A 62 -30.67 9.69 27.07
N SER A 63 -30.52 8.35 27.09
CA SER A 63 -31.64 7.41 26.87
C SER A 63 -32.74 7.50 27.94
N LEU A 64 -32.48 8.12 29.11
CA LEU A 64 -33.57 8.35 30.09
C LEU A 64 -34.58 9.38 29.60
N PHE A 65 -34.24 10.19 28.64
CA PHE A 65 -35.04 11.26 28.07
C PHE A 65 -35.47 10.96 26.63
N ALA A 66 -35.14 9.80 26.10
CA ALA A 66 -35.60 9.34 24.79
C ALA A 66 -37.05 8.91 24.90
N GLU A 67 -37.88 9.26 23.90
CA GLU A 67 -39.20 8.69 23.72
C GLU A 67 -39.11 7.30 23.09
N ASP A 68 -40.17 6.50 23.20
CA ASP A 68 -40.22 5.12 22.66
C ASP A 68 -39.98 5.10 21.13
N ASP A 69 -40.21 6.19 20.43
CA ASP A 69 -40.01 6.36 18.99
C ASP A 69 -38.63 6.98 18.60
N ASP A 70 -37.81 7.38 19.58
CA ASP A 70 -36.49 7.98 19.32
C ASP A 70 -35.41 6.89 19.16
N PHE A 71 -35.12 6.45 17.93
CA PHE A 71 -34.10 5.45 17.65
C PHE A 71 -32.83 6.07 17.09
N GLU A 72 -31.68 5.81 17.75
CA GLU A 72 -30.36 6.11 17.15
C GLU A 72 -30.12 5.08 16.02
N THR A 73 -29.91 5.61 14.80
CA THR A 73 -29.78 4.76 13.61
C THR A 73 -28.34 4.71 13.09
N ASP A 74 -28.09 3.72 12.22
CA ASP A 74 -26.78 3.55 11.59
C ASP A 74 -26.39 4.79 10.76
N PRO A 75 -25.14 5.29 10.87
CA PRO A 75 -24.67 6.43 10.08
C PRO A 75 -24.86 6.28 8.57
N ILE A 76 -24.95 5.05 8.06
CA ILE A 76 -25.23 4.81 6.65
C ILE A 76 -26.67 5.15 6.31
N GLU A 77 -27.62 4.77 7.15
CA GLU A 77 -29.02 5.17 6.94
C GLU A 77 -29.18 6.68 6.97
N LEU A 78 -28.50 7.36 7.91
CA LEU A 78 -28.47 8.83 7.93
C LEU A 78 -27.95 9.42 6.62
N LEU A 79 -26.94 8.77 5.98
CA LEU A 79 -26.44 9.23 4.70
C LEU A 79 -27.47 9.10 3.56
N PHE A 80 -28.24 8.01 3.52
CA PHE A 80 -29.33 7.83 2.53
C PHE A 80 -30.46 8.84 2.76
N ILE A 81 -30.85 9.10 4.01
CA ILE A 81 -31.87 10.12 4.34
C ILE A 81 -31.36 11.50 3.93
N LEU A 82 -30.10 11.81 4.23
CA LEU A 82 -29.49 13.08 3.85
C LEU A 82 -29.42 13.24 2.32
N TYR A 83 -29.13 12.16 1.59
CA TYR A 83 -29.19 12.20 0.13
C TYR A 83 -30.61 12.47 -0.39
N SER A 84 -31.61 11.87 0.22
CA SER A 84 -33.01 12.14 -0.13
C SER A 84 -33.38 13.61 0.13
N ALA A 85 -32.98 14.15 1.28
CA ALA A 85 -33.18 15.58 1.61
C ALA A 85 -32.46 16.49 0.60
N TYR A 86 -31.22 16.16 0.24
CA TYR A 86 -30.48 16.87 -0.80
C TYR A 86 -31.21 16.85 -2.15
N CYS A 87 -31.70 15.68 -2.56
CA CYS A 87 -32.44 15.54 -3.82
C CYS A 87 -33.71 16.40 -3.84
N ASN A 88 -34.45 16.43 -2.73
CA ASN A 88 -35.64 17.27 -2.60
C ASN A 88 -35.31 18.75 -2.74
N VAL A 89 -34.32 19.23 -1.98
CA VAL A 89 -33.88 20.63 -2.02
C VAL A 89 -33.35 21.01 -3.40
N ALA A 90 -32.52 20.17 -4.02
CA ALA A 90 -31.97 20.42 -5.34
C ALA A 90 -33.07 20.56 -6.40
N ARG A 91 -34.06 19.66 -6.41
CA ARG A 91 -35.21 19.73 -7.32
C ARG A 91 -36.07 20.96 -7.09
N CYS A 92 -36.33 21.32 -5.83
CA CYS A 92 -37.06 22.56 -5.50
C CYS A 92 -36.34 23.81 -6.02
N MET A 93 -35.04 23.79 -6.13
CA MET A 93 -34.22 24.87 -6.68
C MET A 93 -34.00 24.76 -8.20
N GLY A 94 -34.61 23.78 -8.87
CA GLY A 94 -34.49 23.57 -10.33
C GLY A 94 -33.16 22.99 -10.77
N ALA A 95 -32.40 22.37 -9.87
CA ALA A 95 -31.13 21.72 -10.17
C ALA A 95 -31.28 20.19 -10.24
N GLU A 96 -30.56 19.54 -11.15
CA GLU A 96 -30.46 18.08 -11.17
C GLU A 96 -29.56 17.61 -10.00
N PRO A 97 -30.04 16.66 -9.17
CA PRO A 97 -29.22 16.08 -8.10
C PRO A 97 -28.02 15.31 -8.69
N VAL A 98 -26.86 15.39 -8.05
CA VAL A 98 -25.72 14.52 -8.39
C VAL A 98 -26.01 13.09 -7.99
N ASP A 99 -25.35 12.13 -8.65
CA ASP A 99 -25.49 10.72 -8.29
C ASP A 99 -25.03 10.44 -6.84
N PHE A 100 -25.58 9.39 -6.24
CA PHE A 100 -25.32 9.03 -4.85
C PHE A 100 -23.82 8.80 -4.58
N GLY A 101 -23.08 8.23 -5.52
CA GLY A 101 -21.66 7.96 -5.37
C GLY A 101 -20.83 9.24 -5.22
N LYS A 102 -21.13 10.27 -5.99
CA LYS A 102 -20.50 11.59 -5.85
C LYS A 102 -20.95 12.31 -4.58
N PHE A 103 -22.19 12.13 -4.18
CA PHE A 103 -22.75 12.71 -2.98
C PHE A 103 -22.07 12.16 -1.70
N THR A 104 -21.77 10.87 -1.62
CA THR A 104 -21.24 10.23 -0.41
C THR A 104 -20.03 10.95 0.16
N PHE A 105 -19.16 11.50 -0.68
CA PHE A 105 -17.95 12.18 -0.23
C PHE A 105 -18.24 13.39 0.67
N TRP A 106 -19.11 14.28 0.26
CA TRP A 106 -19.46 15.47 1.02
C TRP A 106 -20.67 15.28 1.94
N GLY A 107 -21.49 14.27 1.69
CA GLY A 107 -22.56 13.85 2.57
C GLY A 107 -22.06 13.50 3.98
N TRP A 108 -20.96 12.77 4.09
CA TRP A 108 -20.32 12.47 5.37
C TRP A 108 -19.81 13.71 6.11
N MET A 109 -19.31 14.71 5.39
CA MET A 109 -18.90 15.97 6.01
C MET A 109 -20.08 16.75 6.52
N MET A 110 -21.18 16.80 5.75
CA MET A 110 -22.43 17.44 6.20
C MET A 110 -22.98 16.77 7.45
N LEU A 111 -23.05 15.44 7.50
CA LEU A 111 -23.49 14.71 8.69
C LEU A 111 -22.66 15.06 9.93
N SER A 112 -21.34 15.15 9.75
CA SER A 112 -20.44 15.55 10.83
C SER A 112 -20.70 16.99 11.28
N ASP A 113 -20.88 17.92 10.33
CA ASP A 113 -21.16 19.33 10.65
C ASP A 113 -22.54 19.51 11.31
N PHE A 114 -23.56 18.80 10.84
CA PHE A 114 -24.91 18.83 11.45
C PHE A 114 -24.89 18.27 12.87
N ASN A 115 -24.14 17.19 13.08
CA ASN A 115 -23.93 16.63 14.42
C ASN A 115 -23.26 17.64 15.37
N ASP A 116 -22.24 18.36 14.90
CA ASP A 116 -21.53 19.36 15.69
C ASP A 116 -22.41 20.57 16.00
N ILE A 117 -23.25 21.03 15.05
CA ILE A 117 -24.20 22.13 15.21
C ILE A 117 -25.17 21.80 16.33
N ASP A 118 -25.80 20.63 16.31
CA ASP A 118 -26.77 20.23 17.30
C ASP A 118 -26.15 19.94 18.66
N ALA A 119 -25.03 19.24 18.70
CA ALA A 119 -24.30 18.99 19.95
C ALA A 119 -23.82 20.28 20.65
N SER A 120 -23.59 21.34 19.86
CA SER A 120 -23.20 22.66 20.38
C SER A 120 -24.38 23.61 20.61
N LEU A 121 -25.61 23.17 20.38
CA LEU A 121 -26.82 24.00 20.44
C LEU A 121 -26.72 25.29 19.60
N ALA A 122 -25.94 25.26 18.55
CA ALA A 122 -25.71 26.41 17.70
C ALA A 122 -26.99 26.77 16.93
N ASP A 123 -27.17 28.07 16.70
CA ASP A 123 -28.23 28.59 15.83
C ASP A 123 -27.84 28.30 14.36
N ALA A 124 -28.45 27.28 13.79
CA ALA A 124 -28.19 26.85 12.43
C ALA A 124 -28.58 27.93 11.40
N ASP A 125 -29.69 28.63 11.59
CA ASP A 125 -30.15 29.66 10.67
C ASP A 125 -29.16 30.83 10.62
N ALA A 126 -28.72 31.30 11.79
CA ALA A 126 -27.72 32.35 11.88
C ALA A 126 -26.37 31.91 11.32
N LEU A 127 -25.95 30.68 11.61
CA LEU A 127 -24.71 30.11 11.10
C LEU A 127 -24.69 30.03 9.56
N TYR A 128 -25.73 29.44 8.94
CA TYR A 128 -25.83 29.33 7.51
C TYR A 128 -26.00 30.64 6.78
N THR A 129 -26.70 31.61 7.42
CA THR A 129 -26.79 32.99 6.90
C THR A 129 -25.41 33.65 6.90
N ASN A 130 -24.64 33.50 7.97
CA ASN A 130 -23.28 34.03 8.06
C ASN A 130 -22.29 33.26 7.16
N LEU A 131 -22.47 31.98 6.94
CA LEU A 131 -21.70 31.21 5.98
C LEU A 131 -21.90 31.76 4.55
N LYS A 132 -23.12 32.07 4.17
CA LYS A 132 -23.46 32.73 2.90
C LYS A 132 -22.79 34.11 2.78
N ARG A 133 -22.88 34.95 3.82
CA ARG A 133 -22.24 36.29 3.87
C ARG A 133 -20.71 36.21 3.87
N TYR A 134 -20.11 35.25 4.58
CA TYR A 134 -18.66 35.00 4.58
C TYR A 134 -18.15 34.70 3.17
N ASN A 135 -18.92 33.97 2.41
CA ASN A 135 -18.67 33.70 1.02
C ASN A 135 -18.74 34.97 0.15
N GLU A 136 -19.77 35.77 0.31
CA GLU A 136 -19.89 37.06 -0.41
C GLU A 136 -18.69 37.96 -0.08
N ILE A 137 -18.30 38.08 1.19
CA ILE A 137 -17.11 38.84 1.61
C ILE A 137 -15.82 38.29 1.01
N SER A 138 -15.59 36.98 1.03
CA SER A 138 -14.36 36.40 0.49
C SER A 138 -14.28 36.50 -1.04
N ALA A 139 -15.41 36.57 -1.73
CA ALA A 139 -15.46 36.83 -3.17
C ALA A 139 -15.18 38.31 -3.53
N TYR A 140 -15.49 39.26 -2.61
CA TYR A 140 -15.27 40.68 -2.82
C TYR A 140 -13.88 41.19 -2.40
N PHE A 141 -13.18 40.48 -1.51
CA PHE A 141 -11.93 41.00 -0.91
C PHE A 141 -10.68 40.84 -1.74
N LEU A 142 -10.67 39.94 -2.74
CA LEU A 142 -9.54 39.75 -3.64
C LEU A 142 -10.02 39.73 -5.10
N ASN A 143 -9.84 40.84 -5.80
CA ASN A 143 -10.04 40.85 -7.25
C ASN A 143 -8.87 40.14 -7.96
N GLU A 144 -9.04 39.75 -9.23
CA GLU A 144 -8.01 39.02 -10.00
C GLU A 144 -6.65 39.75 -10.03
N GLU A 145 -6.67 41.07 -9.99
CA GLU A 145 -5.47 41.90 -10.00
C GLU A 145 -4.72 41.85 -8.65
N GLN A 146 -5.45 41.77 -7.55
CA GLN A 146 -4.87 41.59 -6.20
C GLN A 146 -4.33 40.19 -6.00
N ILE A 147 -4.99 39.18 -6.54
CA ILE A 147 -4.48 37.79 -6.58
C ILE A 147 -3.19 37.74 -7.40
N ARG A 148 -3.13 38.44 -8.55
CA ARG A 148 -1.95 38.51 -9.39
C ARG A 148 -0.79 39.27 -8.72
N ILE A 149 -1.05 40.38 -8.04
CA ILE A 149 -0.07 41.15 -7.29
C ILE A 149 0.48 40.33 -6.10
N ILE A 150 -0.38 39.61 -5.39
CA ILE A 150 0.05 38.70 -4.31
C ILE A 150 0.91 37.57 -4.85
N ALA A 151 0.57 37.01 -6.01
CA ALA A 151 1.38 36.00 -6.71
C ALA A 151 2.74 36.52 -7.16
N GLU A 152 2.82 37.74 -7.68
CA GLU A 152 4.07 38.37 -8.09
C GLU A 152 4.98 38.76 -6.92
N ILE A 153 4.41 39.25 -5.81
CA ILE A 153 5.17 39.72 -4.63
C ILE A 153 5.66 38.55 -3.77
N TRP A 154 4.86 37.51 -3.61
CA TRP A 154 5.11 36.42 -2.67
C TRP A 154 5.48 35.09 -3.34
N GLY A 155 5.47 35.05 -4.68
CA GLY A 155 5.72 33.88 -5.50
C GLY A 155 4.62 32.83 -5.47
N GLU A 156 4.61 31.95 -6.46
CA GLU A 156 3.61 30.87 -6.58
C GLU A 156 3.45 29.99 -5.32
N ARG A 157 4.50 29.93 -4.48
CA ARG A 157 4.47 29.19 -3.20
C ARG A 157 3.48 29.74 -2.18
N VAL A 158 3.13 31.01 -2.22
CA VAL A 158 2.14 31.59 -1.27
C VAL A 158 0.72 31.37 -1.75
N LEU A 159 0.50 31.36 -3.05
CA LEU A 159 -0.78 30.88 -3.62
C LEU A 159 -1.01 29.40 -3.34
N MET A 160 0.05 28.57 -3.31
CA MET A 160 -0.05 27.17 -2.86
C MET A 160 -0.30 27.01 -1.37
N ASN A 161 0.00 28.02 -0.53
CA ASN A 161 -0.37 28.02 0.90
C ASN A 161 -1.79 28.49 1.18
N PHE A 162 -2.45 29.13 0.21
CA PHE A 162 -3.90 29.40 0.21
C PHE A 162 -4.72 28.28 -0.44
N THR A 163 -4.07 27.35 -1.15
CA THR A 163 -4.66 26.05 -1.44
C THR A 163 -4.76 25.27 -0.13
N PRO A 164 -5.93 24.68 0.16
CA PRO A 164 -6.14 23.90 1.38
C PRO A 164 -5.06 22.80 1.47
N PRO A 165 -4.64 22.41 2.69
CA PRO A 165 -3.54 21.47 2.88
C PRO A 165 -3.77 20.17 2.12
N HIS A 166 -2.67 19.52 1.70
CA HIS A 166 -2.64 18.24 0.97
C HIS A 166 -3.65 17.22 1.52
N GLY A 167 -4.71 16.99 0.86
CA GLY A 167 -5.88 16.21 1.24
C GLY A 167 -7.18 16.82 0.70
N SER A 168 -7.18 18.08 0.34
CA SER A 168 -8.29 18.73 -0.33
C SER A 168 -8.20 18.64 -1.87
N ASN A 169 -7.05 18.23 -2.44
CA ASN A 169 -6.97 17.93 -3.87
C ASN A 169 -7.90 16.80 -4.29
N ASP A 170 -8.14 15.81 -3.40
CA ASP A 170 -9.13 14.77 -3.66
C ASP A 170 -10.56 15.29 -3.58
N PHE A 171 -10.83 16.26 -2.71
CA PHE A 171 -12.13 16.95 -2.65
C PHE A 171 -12.44 17.68 -3.96
N TRP A 172 -11.48 18.44 -4.49
CA TRP A 172 -11.64 19.20 -5.72
C TRP A 172 -11.65 18.30 -6.96
N LYS A 173 -10.89 17.19 -6.99
CA LYS A 173 -10.92 16.18 -8.05
C LYS A 173 -12.29 15.55 -8.22
N HIS A 174 -12.95 15.16 -7.13
CA HIS A 174 -14.28 14.56 -7.20
C HIS A 174 -15.39 15.54 -7.63
N LEU A 175 -15.15 16.85 -7.52
CA LEU A 175 -16.04 17.89 -8.01
C LEU A 175 -15.70 18.29 -9.48
N SER A 176 -14.50 17.97 -9.97
CA SER A 176 -13.99 18.38 -11.27
C SER A 176 -14.17 17.36 -12.41
N ASP A 177 -14.74 16.18 -12.16
CA ASP A 177 -14.95 15.12 -13.16
C ASP A 177 -16.06 15.42 -14.19
N THR A 178 -16.26 16.68 -14.52
CA THR A 178 -16.93 17.09 -15.73
C THR A 178 -16.00 18.00 -16.54
N ASP A 179 -15.71 17.58 -17.66
CA ASP A 179 -14.98 17.86 -18.89
C ASP A 179 -14.59 19.32 -19.27
N ASP A 180 -14.71 20.29 -18.38
CA ASP A 180 -14.34 21.67 -18.65
C ASP A 180 -13.15 22.06 -17.77
N GLY A 181 -11.96 22.04 -18.38
CA GLY A 181 -10.65 22.34 -17.76
C GLY A 181 -10.47 23.74 -17.15
N ASN A 182 -11.53 24.33 -16.59
CA ASN A 182 -11.51 25.64 -15.94
C ASN A 182 -11.76 25.51 -14.44
N GLY A 183 -10.76 25.86 -13.63
CA GLY A 183 -10.83 25.87 -12.17
C GLY A 183 -11.97 26.72 -11.58
N ASP A 184 -12.56 27.62 -12.33
CA ASP A 184 -13.68 28.46 -11.96
C ASP A 184 -14.99 27.67 -11.73
N GLY A 185 -15.24 26.63 -12.51
CA GLY A 185 -16.45 25.79 -12.38
C GLY A 185 -16.53 25.03 -11.04
N VAL A 186 -15.39 24.64 -10.47
CA VAL A 186 -15.34 23.91 -9.19
C VAL A 186 -15.66 24.83 -8.03
N ARG A 187 -15.12 26.04 -8.04
CA ARG A 187 -15.36 27.07 -7.04
C ARG A 187 -16.85 27.48 -7.04
N GLU A 188 -17.44 27.70 -8.20
CA GLU A 188 -18.85 28.09 -8.34
C GLU A 188 -19.80 26.99 -7.81
N ARG A 189 -19.51 25.73 -8.05
CA ARG A 189 -20.29 24.60 -7.52
C ARG A 189 -20.21 24.49 -6.00
N PHE A 190 -19.03 24.70 -5.43
CA PHE A 190 -18.85 24.72 -3.97
C PHE A 190 -19.62 25.87 -3.31
N LEU A 191 -19.62 27.02 -3.93
CA LEU A 191 -20.38 28.19 -3.47
C LEU A 191 -21.90 27.95 -3.52
N LYS A 192 -22.38 27.28 -4.57
CA LYS A 192 -23.77 26.85 -4.69
C LYS A 192 -24.14 25.84 -3.60
N LEU A 193 -23.24 24.91 -3.28
CA LEU A 193 -23.48 23.94 -2.21
C LEU A 193 -23.64 24.64 -0.83
N TRP A 194 -22.84 25.62 -0.50
CA TRP A 194 -22.98 26.39 0.74
C TRP A 194 -24.32 27.09 0.84
N GLN A 195 -24.88 27.56 -0.27
CA GLN A 195 -26.19 28.23 -0.29
C GLN A 195 -27.34 27.29 0.07
N ILE A 196 -27.19 25.99 -0.25
CA ILE A 196 -28.26 25.00 -0.04
C ILE A 196 -28.10 24.22 1.28
N MET A 197 -26.98 24.35 1.98
CA MET A 197 -26.74 23.60 3.24
C MET A 197 -27.79 23.87 4.32
N GLY A 198 -28.21 25.12 4.51
CA GLY A 198 -29.25 25.45 5.47
C GLY A 198 -30.61 24.80 5.14
N PRO A 199 -31.11 24.96 3.92
CA PRO A 199 -32.28 24.20 3.44
C PRO A 199 -32.15 22.69 3.59
N ILE A 200 -30.99 22.09 3.27
CA ILE A 200 -30.76 20.64 3.43
C ILE A 200 -30.82 20.25 4.93
N TYR A 201 -30.22 21.05 5.80
CA TYR A 201 -30.28 20.80 7.25
C TYR A 201 -31.72 20.77 7.78
N LYS A 202 -32.56 21.70 7.35
CA LYS A 202 -33.99 21.75 7.75
C LYS A 202 -34.75 20.54 7.21
N GLU A 203 -34.68 20.29 5.91
CA GLU A 203 -35.35 19.16 5.25
C GLU A 203 -34.90 17.82 5.88
N PHE A 204 -33.60 17.68 6.13
CA PHE A 204 -33.04 16.49 6.77
C PHE A 204 -33.62 16.24 8.17
N ASN A 205 -33.67 17.27 9.00
CA ASN A 205 -34.24 17.13 10.34
C ASN A 205 -35.76 16.89 10.33
N GLU A 206 -36.50 17.48 9.39
CA GLU A 206 -37.91 17.19 9.19
C GLU A 206 -38.17 15.76 8.76
N MET A 207 -37.33 15.24 7.83
CA MET A 207 -37.43 13.83 7.42
C MET A 207 -37.07 12.85 8.53
N LEU A 208 -36.16 13.23 9.43
CA LEU A 208 -35.79 12.41 10.59
C LEU A 208 -36.91 12.37 11.62
N GLU A 209 -37.49 13.53 11.93
CA GLU A 209 -38.60 13.67 12.89
C GLU A 209 -39.81 12.86 12.43
N GLN A 210 -40.18 12.92 11.15
CA GLN A 210 -41.28 12.12 10.57
C GLN A 210 -41.06 10.60 10.71
N ARG A 211 -39.83 10.15 10.87
CA ARG A 211 -39.44 8.71 10.94
C ARG A 211 -39.08 8.26 12.36
N GLY A 212 -39.13 9.15 13.35
CA GLY A 212 -38.67 8.84 14.71
C GLY A 212 -37.17 8.50 14.78
N ILE A 213 -36.35 9.06 13.88
CA ILE A 213 -34.90 8.79 13.81
C ILE A 213 -34.13 9.97 14.34
N VAL A 214 -33.11 9.71 15.16
CA VAL A 214 -32.24 10.73 15.74
C VAL A 214 -30.76 10.39 15.56
N TYR A 215 -29.91 11.40 15.51
CA TYR A 215 -28.46 11.25 15.55
C TYR A 215 -27.89 11.89 16.83
N GLN A 216 -26.67 11.54 17.18
CA GLN A 216 -26.08 11.82 18.49
C GLN A 216 -26.13 13.31 18.88
N GLY A 217 -25.82 14.23 17.96
CA GLY A 217 -25.89 15.68 18.22
C GLY A 217 -27.33 16.13 18.52
N ARG A 218 -28.29 15.59 17.75
CA ARG A 218 -29.71 15.91 17.95
C ARG A 218 -30.23 15.41 19.30
N ILE A 219 -29.78 14.22 19.73
CA ILE A 219 -30.08 13.69 21.07
C ILE A 219 -29.66 14.71 22.15
N VAL A 220 -28.43 15.25 22.04
CA VAL A 220 -27.94 16.24 23.03
C VAL A 220 -28.83 17.48 23.08
N ARG A 221 -29.24 18.02 21.93
CA ARG A 221 -30.14 19.16 21.82
C ARG A 221 -31.50 18.83 22.43
N THR A 222 -32.11 17.72 22.03
CA THR A 222 -33.43 17.29 22.52
C THR A 222 -33.43 17.08 24.04
N VAL A 223 -32.41 16.43 24.58
CA VAL A 223 -32.26 16.20 26.02
C VAL A 223 -32.12 17.53 26.79
N ALA A 224 -31.34 18.48 26.27
CA ALA A 224 -31.19 19.78 26.89
C ALA A 224 -32.52 20.54 26.94
N GLU A 225 -33.34 20.48 25.91
CA GLU A 225 -34.68 21.07 25.81
C GLU A 225 -35.69 20.36 26.73
N ARG A 226 -35.68 18.99 26.73
CA ARG A 226 -36.59 18.19 27.59
C ARG A 226 -36.30 18.39 29.08
N ILE A 227 -35.05 18.41 29.50
CA ILE A 227 -34.67 18.68 30.89
C ILE A 227 -35.21 20.06 31.31
N LYS A 228 -35.01 21.07 30.47
CA LYS A 228 -35.52 22.44 30.76
C LYS A 228 -37.04 22.50 30.83
N ALA A 229 -37.74 21.78 29.96
CA ALA A 229 -39.17 21.70 29.89
C ALA A 229 -39.79 20.92 31.08
N ALA A 230 -39.18 19.83 31.51
CA ALA A 230 -39.63 18.99 32.62
C ALA A 230 -39.54 19.71 33.97
N GLY A 231 -38.61 20.68 34.10
CA GLY A 231 -38.33 21.31 35.38
C GLY A 231 -37.72 20.35 36.42
N GLN A 232 -37.47 20.82 37.63
CA GLN A 232 -36.81 20.07 38.70
C GLN A 232 -37.64 18.83 39.12
N ASP A 233 -38.95 18.99 39.28
CA ASP A 233 -39.84 17.95 39.79
C ASP A 233 -40.21 16.86 38.76
N GLY A 234 -39.96 17.08 37.46
CA GLY A 234 -40.26 16.16 36.39
C GLY A 234 -39.11 15.21 36.01
N LEU A 235 -38.00 15.25 36.72
CA LEU A 235 -36.82 14.40 36.36
C LEU A 235 -36.94 12.99 36.95
N PRO A 236 -36.42 11.97 36.29
CA PRO A 236 -36.46 10.58 36.76
C PRO A 236 -35.34 10.25 37.79
N PHE A 237 -34.80 11.27 38.45
CA PHE A 237 -33.76 11.16 39.49
C PHE A 237 -33.78 12.41 40.39
N ASP A 238 -33.32 12.20 41.65
CA ASP A 238 -33.26 13.29 42.65
C ASP A 238 -31.96 14.10 42.51
N ASN A 239 -30.86 13.45 42.23
CA ASN A 239 -29.54 14.05 42.16
C ASN A 239 -28.66 13.35 41.14
N VAL A 240 -27.66 14.05 40.61
CA VAL A 240 -26.72 13.54 39.59
C VAL A 240 -25.28 13.94 39.90
N ALA A 241 -24.33 13.02 39.64
CA ALA A 241 -22.93 13.36 39.72
C ALA A 241 -22.26 13.08 38.38
N PHE A 242 -21.57 14.07 37.84
CA PHE A 242 -20.76 13.94 36.60
C PHE A 242 -19.29 13.67 36.97
N ILE A 243 -18.76 12.53 36.56
CA ILE A 243 -17.44 12.05 37.05
C ILE A 243 -16.49 11.86 35.91
N GLY A 244 -15.34 12.57 35.93
CA GLY A 244 -14.22 12.34 35.03
C GLY A 244 -14.39 12.76 33.56
N PHE A 245 -15.27 13.74 33.33
CA PHE A 245 -15.36 14.41 32.03
C PHE A 245 -14.21 15.40 31.85
N ASN A 246 -13.72 15.54 30.60
CA ASN A 246 -12.62 16.47 30.30
C ASN A 246 -12.90 17.41 29.13
N ASN A 247 -13.61 16.93 28.11
CA ASN A 247 -14.06 17.72 26.98
C ASN A 247 -15.57 17.55 26.85
N ILE A 248 -16.31 18.63 26.98
CA ILE A 248 -17.76 18.63 26.97
C ILE A 248 -18.28 19.57 25.88
N SER A 249 -19.31 19.15 25.15
CA SER A 249 -19.99 19.98 24.19
C SER A 249 -20.75 21.10 24.92
N ILE A 250 -21.04 22.20 24.23
CA ILE A 250 -21.85 23.30 24.78
C ILE A 250 -23.22 22.78 25.22
N GLY A 251 -23.80 21.81 24.46
CA GLY A 251 -25.06 21.19 24.86
C GLY A 251 -24.97 20.47 26.20
N LEU A 252 -23.93 19.68 26.42
CA LEU A 252 -23.71 19.02 27.71
C LEU A 252 -23.41 20.04 28.82
N ALA A 253 -22.64 21.10 28.55
CA ALA A 253 -22.40 22.18 29.50
C ALA A 253 -23.70 22.89 29.90
N LYS A 254 -24.63 23.04 28.96
CA LYS A 254 -25.96 23.62 29.23
C LYS A 254 -26.80 22.72 30.14
N ILE A 255 -26.81 21.41 29.88
CA ILE A 255 -27.44 20.41 30.77
C ILE A 255 -26.84 20.49 32.18
N MET A 256 -25.53 20.45 32.28
CA MET A 256 -24.80 20.54 33.57
C MET A 256 -25.11 21.85 34.32
N SER A 257 -25.17 22.99 33.60
CA SER A 257 -25.49 24.28 34.22
C SER A 257 -26.93 24.35 34.74
N THR A 258 -27.89 23.82 33.96
CA THR A 258 -29.29 23.76 34.40
C THR A 258 -29.44 22.93 35.68
N LEU A 259 -28.84 21.73 35.71
CA LEU A 259 -28.90 20.86 36.89
C LEU A 259 -28.10 21.40 38.10
N ARG A 260 -26.99 22.13 37.87
CA ARG A 260 -26.26 22.86 38.91
C ARG A 260 -27.12 23.97 39.52
N ASP A 261 -27.73 24.79 38.66
CA ASP A 261 -28.53 25.94 39.09
C ASP A 261 -29.76 25.51 39.89
N TRP A 262 -30.23 24.28 39.69
CA TRP A 262 -31.27 23.64 40.52
C TRP A 262 -30.73 22.98 41.80
N GLY A 263 -29.41 22.98 42.02
CA GLY A 263 -28.79 22.36 43.18
C GLY A 263 -28.71 20.82 43.16
N MET A 264 -29.00 20.18 41.99
CA MET A 264 -29.11 18.73 41.81
C MET A 264 -27.82 18.08 41.35
N ALA A 265 -26.82 18.86 40.91
CA ALA A 265 -25.62 18.30 40.28
C ALA A 265 -24.36 18.44 41.13
N ARG A 266 -23.54 17.37 41.10
CA ARG A 266 -22.17 17.38 41.63
C ARG A 266 -21.20 17.08 40.52
N PHE A 267 -19.96 17.59 40.62
CA PHE A 267 -18.93 17.49 39.59
C PHE A 267 -17.62 17.00 40.16
N TYR A 268 -16.99 16.02 39.52
CA TYR A 268 -15.68 15.50 39.90
C TYR A 268 -14.77 15.53 38.68
N TRP A 269 -13.76 16.38 38.69
CA TRP A 269 -12.84 16.62 37.62
C TRP A 269 -11.49 15.95 37.87
N ASP A 270 -10.96 15.23 36.90
CA ASP A 270 -9.64 14.63 36.99
C ASP A 270 -8.58 15.62 36.47
N THR A 271 -8.26 16.63 37.26
CA THR A 271 -7.40 17.75 36.90
C THR A 271 -5.93 17.32 36.74
N LEU A 272 -5.15 18.13 36.00
CA LEU A 272 -3.71 18.01 35.86
C LEU A 272 -2.98 18.91 36.89
N PRO A 273 -1.75 18.53 37.32
CA PRO A 273 -0.90 19.37 38.12
C PRO A 273 -0.54 20.68 37.37
N ASP A 274 -0.43 21.81 38.08
CA ASP A 274 0.08 23.05 37.48
C ASP A 274 1.60 22.98 37.30
N ARG A 275 2.04 22.27 36.24
CA ARG A 275 3.45 22.15 35.86
C ARG A 275 3.64 22.70 34.45
N PRO A 276 4.81 23.30 34.13
CA PRO A 276 5.05 23.95 32.85
C PRO A 276 4.73 23.06 31.64
N TYR A 277 5.05 21.78 31.69
CA TYR A 277 4.89 20.85 30.56
C TYR A 277 3.45 20.42 30.31
N CYS A 278 2.53 20.52 31.28
CA CYS A 278 1.13 20.12 31.11
C CYS A 278 0.11 21.24 31.33
N ARG A 279 0.56 22.45 31.73
CA ARG A 279 -0.30 23.60 32.00
C ARG A 279 -1.26 23.91 30.85
N ARG A 280 -0.78 23.87 29.61
CA ARG A 280 -1.64 24.15 28.43
C ARG A 280 -2.76 23.12 28.31
N ALA A 281 -2.43 21.83 28.43
CA ALA A 281 -3.40 20.73 28.36
C ALA A 281 -4.42 20.74 29.51
N GLY A 282 -4.02 21.19 30.71
CA GLY A 282 -4.90 21.30 31.90
C GLY A 282 -5.85 22.51 31.88
N ARG A 283 -5.49 23.58 31.16
CA ARG A 283 -6.23 24.86 31.18
C ARG A 283 -7.74 24.73 30.85
N PRO A 284 -8.19 23.98 29.84
CA PRO A 284 -9.60 23.81 29.56
C PRO A 284 -10.36 23.20 30.76
N LEU A 285 -9.80 22.19 31.38
CA LEU A 285 -10.42 21.50 32.51
C LEU A 285 -10.42 22.34 33.79
N HIS A 286 -9.37 23.13 34.02
CA HIS A 286 -9.39 24.11 35.14
C HIS A 286 -10.51 25.13 35.00
N ARG A 287 -10.76 25.66 33.78
CA ARG A 287 -11.88 26.55 33.53
C ARG A 287 -13.24 25.87 33.75
N LEU A 288 -13.35 24.59 33.37
CA LEU A 288 -14.55 23.81 33.67
C LEU A 288 -14.74 23.63 35.19
N ALA A 289 -13.68 23.36 35.93
CA ALA A 289 -13.71 23.21 37.39
C ALA A 289 -14.05 24.53 38.11
N GLU A 290 -13.69 25.68 37.53
CA GLU A 290 -14.12 26.99 38.00
C GLU A 290 -15.63 27.25 37.76
N ALA A 291 -16.13 26.87 36.55
CA ALA A 291 -17.54 27.00 36.21
C ALA A 291 -18.44 25.98 36.93
N PHE A 292 -17.93 24.80 37.19
CA PHE A 292 -18.61 23.68 37.84
C PHE A 292 -17.76 23.17 38.99
N PRO A 293 -17.81 23.80 40.17
CA PRO A 293 -16.92 23.48 41.32
C PRO A 293 -17.15 22.06 41.83
N MET A 294 -16.05 21.42 42.25
CA MET A 294 -16.09 20.15 42.97
C MET A 294 -16.65 20.35 44.39
N PRO A 295 -17.26 19.30 44.97
CA PRO A 295 -17.75 19.39 46.35
C PRO A 295 -16.62 19.68 47.34
N ASP A 296 -16.91 20.50 48.39
CA ASP A 296 -15.94 20.83 49.46
C ASP A 296 -15.50 19.59 50.24
N SER A 297 -16.33 18.55 50.27
CA SER A 297 -16.01 17.24 50.91
C SER A 297 -15.00 16.40 50.12
N TYR A 298 -14.79 16.71 48.85
CA TYR A 298 -13.90 15.93 48.00
C TYR A 298 -12.45 16.35 48.17
N SER A 299 -11.60 15.36 48.47
CA SER A 299 -10.16 15.56 48.51
C SER A 299 -9.50 14.87 47.29
N PRO A 300 -8.98 15.64 46.32
CA PRO A 300 -8.32 15.05 45.14
C PRO A 300 -7.06 14.30 45.53
N PRO A 301 -6.75 13.18 44.84
CA PRO A 301 -5.56 12.42 45.11
C PRO A 301 -4.29 13.21 44.76
N GLN A 302 -3.18 12.89 45.43
CA GLN A 302 -1.91 13.55 45.18
C GLN A 302 -1.29 13.12 43.84
N TYR A 303 -0.62 14.08 43.22
CA TYR A 303 0.17 13.82 42.00
C TYR A 303 1.54 13.22 42.35
N THR A 304 2.01 12.28 41.53
CA THR A 304 3.32 11.67 41.66
C THR A 304 4.40 12.42 40.87
N ASN A 305 5.67 12.04 41.12
CA ASN A 305 6.81 12.37 40.28
C ASN A 305 7.28 11.10 39.58
N PRO A 306 6.77 10.73 38.42
CA PRO A 306 7.12 9.48 37.78
C PRO A 306 8.58 9.43 37.35
N LYS A 307 9.19 8.24 37.41
CA LYS A 307 10.45 7.95 36.73
C LYS A 307 10.15 7.69 35.26
N ILE A 308 10.59 8.59 34.38
CA ILE A 308 10.27 8.52 32.95
C ILE A 308 11.51 8.10 32.16
N THR A 309 11.35 7.09 31.30
CA THR A 309 12.40 6.65 30.37
C THR A 309 11.91 6.76 28.93
N PHE A 310 12.65 7.48 28.09
CA PHE A 310 12.43 7.47 26.65
C PHE A 310 13.36 6.45 26.00
N LYS A 311 12.82 5.62 25.12
CA LYS A 311 13.58 4.64 24.34
C LYS A 311 13.42 4.91 22.87
N ALA A 312 14.52 5.34 22.23
CA ALA A 312 14.64 5.45 20.79
C ALA A 312 14.90 4.06 20.20
N ILE A 313 14.03 3.55 19.36
CA ILE A 313 14.09 2.19 18.81
C ILE A 313 14.01 2.30 17.28
N PRO A 314 14.94 1.69 16.54
CA PRO A 314 15.01 1.85 15.08
C PRO A 314 14.00 0.95 14.32
N SER A 315 12.84 0.69 14.89
CA SER A 315 11.73 -0.04 14.24
C SER A 315 10.47 -0.01 15.11
N ASN A 316 9.31 0.20 14.49
CA ASN A 316 8.02 0.05 15.18
C ASN A 316 7.84 -1.37 15.73
N PHE A 317 8.15 -2.40 14.94
CA PHE A 317 8.01 -3.78 15.37
C PHE A 317 8.96 -4.15 16.53
N MET A 318 10.18 -3.63 16.55
CA MET A 318 11.14 -3.86 17.64
C MET A 318 10.65 -3.29 18.98
N GLN A 319 9.78 -2.29 18.98
CA GLN A 319 9.15 -1.78 20.20
C GLN A 319 8.35 -2.87 20.92
N THR A 320 7.71 -3.77 20.18
CA THR A 320 6.96 -4.90 20.77
C THR A 320 7.90 -5.88 21.48
N LYS A 321 9.07 -6.14 20.91
CA LYS A 321 10.10 -7.01 21.55
C LYS A 321 10.73 -6.34 22.77
N GLU A 322 11.03 -5.04 22.69
CA GLU A 322 11.58 -4.29 23.81
C GLU A 322 10.55 -4.16 24.95
N THR A 323 9.26 -4.17 24.65
CA THR A 323 8.22 -4.22 25.69
C THR A 323 8.37 -5.46 26.59
N ALA A 324 8.72 -6.62 26.01
CA ALA A 324 9.00 -7.83 26.79
C ALA A 324 10.15 -7.64 27.79
N ASN A 325 11.21 -6.96 27.36
CA ASN A 325 12.37 -6.66 28.22
C ASN A 325 11.99 -5.70 29.35
N VAL A 326 11.18 -4.67 29.04
CA VAL A 326 10.66 -3.73 30.05
C VAL A 326 9.79 -4.47 31.09
N ILE A 327 8.89 -5.34 30.64
CA ILE A 327 8.04 -6.13 31.54
C ILE A 327 8.89 -7.01 32.45
N LYS A 328 9.90 -7.69 31.91
CA LYS A 328 10.83 -8.52 32.70
C LYS A 328 11.60 -7.69 33.73
N SER A 329 12.11 -6.51 33.34
CA SER A 329 12.80 -5.59 34.24
C SER A 329 11.89 -5.11 35.36
N LEU A 330 10.66 -4.70 35.06
CA LEU A 330 9.67 -4.30 36.08
C LEU A 330 9.35 -5.44 37.07
N GLY A 331 9.31 -6.68 36.57
CA GLY A 331 9.13 -7.86 37.42
C GLY A 331 10.33 -8.12 38.34
N GLN A 332 11.56 -8.01 37.86
CA GLN A 332 12.80 -8.18 38.64
C GLN A 332 12.97 -7.09 39.68
N ASP A 333 12.58 -5.85 39.35
CA ASP A 333 12.66 -4.71 40.28
C ASP A 333 11.51 -4.70 41.31
N GLY A 334 10.60 -5.70 41.28
CA GLY A 334 9.47 -5.80 42.22
C GLY A 334 8.35 -4.78 41.98
N HIS A 335 8.37 -4.08 40.84
CA HIS A 335 7.36 -3.09 40.46
C HIS A 335 6.13 -3.71 39.78
N LEU A 336 6.26 -4.92 39.23
CA LEU A 336 5.20 -5.68 38.61
C LEU A 336 4.81 -6.89 39.49
N ASP A 337 3.57 -6.95 39.90
CA ASP A 337 3.00 -8.17 40.45
C ASP A 337 2.67 -9.11 39.26
N THR A 338 3.54 -10.08 39.02
CA THR A 338 3.43 -11.01 37.89
C THR A 338 2.17 -11.89 37.96
N LEU A 339 1.60 -12.08 39.14
CA LEU A 339 0.39 -12.87 39.34
C LEU A 339 -0.89 -12.06 39.00
N ARG A 340 -0.88 -10.76 39.19
CA ARG A 340 -2.03 -9.89 39.00
C ARG A 340 -1.87 -8.94 37.80
N SER A 341 -0.70 -8.32 37.68
CA SER A 341 -0.32 -7.37 36.61
C SER A 341 -1.33 -6.22 36.34
N ASP A 342 -2.32 -6.05 37.23
CA ASP A 342 -3.43 -5.09 37.07
C ASP A 342 -3.04 -3.64 37.39
N ASN A 343 -1.82 -3.43 37.84
CA ASN A 343 -1.21 -2.11 38.07
C ASN A 343 -0.42 -1.58 36.87
N THR A 344 -0.36 -2.32 35.78
CA THR A 344 0.44 -2.00 34.61
C THR A 344 -0.39 -1.89 33.36
N ALA A 345 -0.20 -0.80 32.60
CA ALA A 345 -0.85 -0.57 31.33
C ALA A 345 0.16 -0.42 30.17
N ILE A 346 -0.18 -1.01 29.04
CA ILE A 346 0.48 -0.75 27.76
C ILE A 346 -0.47 0.11 26.94
N MET A 347 -0.08 1.35 26.65
CA MET A 347 -0.80 2.24 25.77
C MET A 347 -0.30 2.05 24.34
N LEU A 348 -1.19 1.67 23.45
CA LEU A 348 -0.90 1.34 22.06
C LEU A 348 -1.66 2.27 21.11
N PRO A 349 -1.07 3.41 20.68
CA PRO A 349 -1.70 4.32 19.73
C PRO A 349 -1.83 3.73 18.31
N ASP A 350 -0.92 2.85 17.93
CA ASP A 350 -0.94 2.15 16.64
C ASP A 350 -1.44 0.70 16.82
N PRO A 351 -2.70 0.40 16.45
CA PRO A 351 -3.28 -0.93 16.61
C PRO A 351 -2.63 -1.99 15.72
N THR A 352 -1.84 -1.62 14.72
CA THR A 352 -1.15 -2.59 13.85
C THR A 352 -0.10 -3.41 14.59
N LEU A 353 0.43 -2.87 15.68
CA LEU A 353 1.43 -3.55 16.53
C LEU A 353 0.81 -4.56 17.51
N LEU A 354 -0.52 -4.63 17.62
CA LEU A 354 -1.17 -5.49 18.62
C LEU A 354 -0.78 -6.96 18.50
N THR A 355 -0.80 -7.52 17.32
CA THR A 355 -0.45 -8.94 17.10
C THR A 355 1.00 -9.23 17.49
N GLY A 356 1.93 -8.38 17.04
CA GLY A 356 3.35 -8.51 17.40
C GLY A 356 3.60 -8.31 18.89
N LEU A 357 2.85 -7.42 19.54
CA LEU A 357 2.91 -7.22 20.98
C LEU A 357 2.41 -8.44 21.74
N LEU A 358 1.27 -9.02 21.38
CA LEU A 358 0.72 -10.20 22.03
C LEU A 358 1.68 -11.40 21.95
N GLN A 359 2.33 -11.59 20.80
CA GLN A 359 3.35 -12.63 20.62
C GLN A 359 4.66 -12.36 21.40
N SER A 360 4.87 -11.14 21.86
CA SER A 360 6.10 -10.74 22.54
C SER A 360 5.94 -10.69 24.06
N ILE A 361 4.73 -10.76 24.60
CA ILE A 361 4.50 -10.74 26.05
C ILE A 361 5.11 -12.00 26.67
N PRO A 362 5.95 -11.85 27.70
CA PRO A 362 6.61 -13.00 28.34
C PRO A 362 5.62 -13.84 29.16
N ASP A 363 5.85 -15.15 29.21
CA ASP A 363 5.03 -16.15 29.93
C ASP A 363 4.86 -15.89 31.42
N VAL A 364 5.71 -15.04 32.01
CA VAL A 364 5.59 -14.62 33.41
C VAL A 364 4.32 -13.79 33.69
N VAL A 365 3.68 -13.25 32.64
CA VAL A 365 2.40 -12.55 32.76
C VAL A 365 1.27 -13.56 32.67
N SER A 366 0.60 -13.81 33.76
CA SER A 366 -0.45 -14.85 33.87
C SER A 366 -1.78 -14.48 33.23
N ALA A 367 -2.07 -13.19 33.05
CA ALA A 367 -3.32 -12.68 32.50
C ALA A 367 -3.11 -11.38 31.75
N ILE A 368 -3.80 -11.25 30.60
CA ILE A 368 -3.79 -10.08 29.74
C ILE A 368 -5.24 -9.66 29.48
N ASN A 369 -5.50 -8.38 29.51
CA ASN A 369 -6.74 -7.81 29.04
C ASN A 369 -6.48 -6.86 27.87
N VAL A 370 -7.02 -7.18 26.73
CA VAL A 370 -6.93 -6.34 25.52
C VAL A 370 -8.27 -5.64 25.31
N THR A 371 -8.26 -4.35 25.39
CA THR A 371 -9.50 -3.56 25.26
C THR A 371 -9.77 -3.03 23.89
N MET A 372 -8.69 -2.86 23.14
CA MET A 372 -8.76 -2.56 21.72
C MET A 372 -9.09 -3.83 20.95
N GLY A 373 -10.27 -3.93 20.35
CA GLY A 373 -10.55 -5.06 19.45
C GLY A 373 -9.57 -5.09 18.27
N LEU A 374 -9.31 -6.27 17.73
CA LEU A 374 -8.57 -6.40 16.48
C LEU A 374 -9.52 -5.95 15.34
N PRO A 375 -9.22 -4.88 14.58
CA PRO A 375 -10.06 -4.48 13.47
C PRO A 375 -10.14 -5.61 12.44
N TYR A 376 -11.34 -5.97 11.98
CA TYR A 376 -11.52 -7.02 10.96
C TYR A 376 -10.68 -6.77 9.71
N ARG A 377 -10.56 -5.51 9.29
CA ARG A 377 -9.76 -5.11 8.13
C ARG A 377 -8.26 -5.46 8.22
N ASN A 378 -7.75 -5.74 9.43
CA ASN A 378 -6.33 -6.06 9.65
C ASN A 378 -6.09 -7.59 9.70
N THR A 379 -7.09 -8.39 9.39
CA THR A 379 -6.95 -9.85 9.29
C THR A 379 -6.49 -10.25 7.89
N ASP A 380 -5.76 -11.36 7.80
CA ASP A 380 -5.31 -11.91 6.51
C ASP A 380 -6.50 -12.25 5.61
N PHE A 381 -7.59 -12.72 6.21
CA PHE A 381 -8.82 -13.06 5.48
C PHE A 381 -9.50 -11.84 4.87
N ALA A 382 -9.58 -10.74 5.59
CA ALA A 382 -10.08 -9.47 5.05
C ALA A 382 -9.21 -8.96 3.88
N SER A 383 -7.92 -9.30 3.88
CA SER A 383 -7.03 -9.00 2.77
C SER A 383 -7.42 -9.75 1.50
N VAL A 384 -7.85 -11.02 1.61
CA VAL A 384 -8.37 -11.81 0.48
C VAL A 384 -9.61 -11.15 -0.11
N ILE A 385 -10.59 -10.79 0.74
CA ILE A 385 -11.82 -10.15 0.26
C ILE A 385 -11.52 -8.83 -0.45
N ARG A 386 -10.62 -8.01 0.09
CA ARG A 386 -10.18 -6.77 -0.58
C ARG A 386 -9.48 -7.02 -1.91
N SER A 387 -8.68 -8.09 -2.02
CA SER A 387 -8.07 -8.47 -3.30
C SER A 387 -9.12 -8.88 -4.32
N ILE A 388 -10.17 -9.59 -3.91
CA ILE A 388 -11.31 -9.93 -4.78
C ILE A 388 -12.08 -8.67 -5.22
N ILE A 389 -12.31 -7.74 -4.29
CA ILE A 389 -12.93 -6.44 -4.61
C ILE A 389 -12.06 -5.67 -5.61
N SER A 390 -10.75 -5.58 -5.39
CA SER A 390 -9.81 -4.91 -6.30
C SER A 390 -9.82 -5.56 -7.69
N LEU A 391 -9.76 -6.87 -7.76
CA LEU A 391 -9.86 -7.65 -8.99
C LEU A 391 -11.13 -7.29 -9.78
N ASN A 392 -12.28 -7.24 -9.10
CA ASN A 392 -13.55 -6.89 -9.72
C ASN A 392 -13.61 -5.42 -10.17
N MET A 393 -13.05 -4.51 -9.38
CA MET A 393 -13.03 -3.07 -9.70
C MET A 393 -12.17 -2.74 -10.91
N ARG A 394 -11.03 -3.43 -11.07
CA ARG A 394 -10.08 -3.22 -12.19
C ARG A 394 -10.34 -4.14 -13.37
N GLY A 395 -11.13 -5.19 -13.18
CA GLY A 395 -11.59 -6.08 -14.24
C GLY A 395 -12.49 -5.37 -15.25
N GLY A 396 -12.45 -5.81 -16.48
CA GLY A 396 -13.29 -5.21 -17.54
C GLY A 396 -13.28 -5.99 -18.84
N VAL A 397 -14.23 -5.65 -19.71
CA VAL A 397 -14.34 -6.26 -21.02
C VAL A 397 -13.25 -5.71 -21.95
N PHE A 398 -12.38 -6.59 -22.39
CA PHE A 398 -11.31 -6.30 -23.32
C PHE A 398 -11.46 -7.21 -24.56
N HIS A 399 -11.58 -6.62 -25.75
CA HIS A 399 -11.87 -7.34 -27.01
C HIS A 399 -13.09 -8.28 -26.96
N GLY A 400 -14.13 -7.88 -26.21
CA GLY A 400 -15.36 -8.68 -26.07
C GLY A 400 -15.27 -9.82 -25.08
N ARG A 401 -14.22 -9.93 -24.28
CA ARG A 401 -14.05 -10.90 -23.20
C ARG A 401 -13.75 -10.19 -21.88
N LEU A 402 -14.34 -10.69 -20.82
CA LEU A 402 -13.97 -10.23 -19.47
C LEU A 402 -12.53 -10.65 -19.19
N CYS A 403 -11.69 -9.70 -18.81
CA CYS A 403 -10.29 -9.93 -18.46
C CYS A 403 -9.97 -9.27 -17.12
N PHE A 404 -9.08 -9.92 -16.37
CA PHE A 404 -8.53 -9.38 -15.14
C PHE A 404 -7.06 -9.03 -15.31
N PHE A 405 -6.60 -8.05 -14.56
CA PHE A 405 -5.23 -7.59 -14.60
C PHE A 405 -4.32 -8.55 -13.81
N HIS A 406 -3.14 -8.87 -14.35
CA HIS A 406 -2.25 -9.87 -13.76
C HIS A 406 -1.84 -9.55 -12.31
N GLU A 407 -1.58 -8.28 -11.98
CA GLU A 407 -1.22 -7.86 -10.61
C GLU A 407 -2.30 -8.22 -9.59
N ASP A 408 -3.57 -7.96 -9.90
CA ASP A 408 -4.68 -8.27 -9.00
C ASP A 408 -4.84 -9.77 -8.81
N ILE A 409 -4.60 -10.54 -9.89
CA ILE A 409 -4.60 -12.02 -9.82
C ILE A 409 -3.41 -12.50 -8.99
N THR A 410 -2.20 -11.99 -9.24
CA THR A 410 -0.99 -12.30 -8.46
C THR A 410 -1.22 -11.97 -6.99
N GLN A 411 -1.73 -10.78 -6.69
CA GLN A 411 -2.04 -10.38 -5.32
C GLN A 411 -3.02 -11.34 -4.63
N LEU A 412 -4.02 -11.85 -5.36
CA LEU A 412 -5.00 -12.78 -4.82
C LEU A 412 -4.38 -14.16 -4.54
N VAL A 413 -3.69 -14.76 -5.53
CA VAL A 413 -3.17 -16.14 -5.44
C VAL A 413 -1.94 -16.26 -4.54
N THR A 414 -1.23 -15.17 -4.26
CA THR A 414 -0.08 -15.16 -3.34
C THR A 414 -0.50 -15.04 -1.87
N GLN A 415 -1.75 -14.68 -1.57
CA GLN A 415 -2.26 -14.59 -0.19
C GLN A 415 -2.15 -15.95 0.53
N PRO A 416 -1.61 -15.97 1.77
CA PRO A 416 -1.47 -17.21 2.53
C PRO A 416 -2.79 -17.97 2.69
N VAL A 417 -3.89 -17.25 2.90
CA VAL A 417 -5.23 -17.83 3.04
C VAL A 417 -5.66 -18.51 1.74
N MET A 418 -5.52 -17.85 0.59
CA MET A 418 -5.86 -18.45 -0.71
C MET A 418 -5.03 -19.70 -1.02
N ARG A 419 -3.73 -19.69 -0.69
CA ARG A 419 -2.86 -20.87 -0.80
C ARG A 419 -3.31 -22.04 0.10
N THR A 420 -3.97 -21.74 1.20
CA THR A 420 -4.54 -22.76 2.09
C THR A 420 -5.87 -23.30 1.54
N LEU A 421 -6.73 -22.42 1.02
CA LEU A 421 -8.06 -22.79 0.52
C LEU A 421 -8.00 -23.52 -0.82
N ALA A 422 -7.15 -23.05 -1.74
CA ALA A 422 -7.04 -23.56 -3.11
C ALA A 422 -5.57 -23.69 -3.58
N PRO A 423 -4.75 -24.55 -2.93
CA PRO A 423 -3.30 -24.61 -3.19
C PRO A 423 -2.97 -24.98 -4.65
N GLU A 424 -3.67 -25.97 -5.20
CA GLU A 424 -3.45 -26.42 -6.59
C GLU A 424 -3.82 -25.34 -7.61
N ALA A 425 -4.93 -24.64 -7.39
CA ALA A 425 -5.36 -23.56 -8.26
C ALA A 425 -4.41 -22.36 -8.20
N CYS A 426 -3.90 -22.01 -7.02
CA CYS A 426 -2.94 -20.92 -6.87
C CYS A 426 -1.64 -21.20 -7.65
N VAL A 427 -1.14 -22.44 -7.62
CA VAL A 427 0.04 -22.84 -8.41
C VAL A 427 -0.27 -22.78 -9.91
N ALA A 428 -1.37 -23.39 -10.35
CA ALA A 428 -1.73 -23.44 -11.78
C ALA A 428 -1.98 -22.05 -12.38
N ILE A 429 -2.62 -21.14 -11.63
CA ILE A 429 -2.81 -19.74 -12.06
C ILE A 429 -1.46 -19.03 -12.17
N ARG A 430 -0.59 -19.21 -11.18
CA ARG A 430 0.75 -18.60 -11.20
C ARG A 430 1.57 -19.11 -12.40
N ASP A 431 1.57 -20.41 -12.66
CA ASP A 431 2.24 -21.00 -13.82
C ASP A 431 1.68 -20.42 -15.14
N THR A 432 0.36 -20.19 -15.20
CA THR A 432 -0.27 -19.53 -16.34
C THR A 432 0.23 -18.09 -16.50
N LEU A 433 0.33 -17.32 -15.41
CA LEU A 433 0.84 -15.94 -15.46
C LEU A 433 2.29 -15.88 -15.94
N VAL A 434 3.14 -16.73 -15.38
CA VAL A 434 4.57 -16.82 -15.74
C VAL A 434 4.77 -17.27 -17.20
N SER A 435 4.04 -18.30 -17.64
CA SER A 435 4.21 -18.86 -18.99
C SER A 435 3.65 -17.97 -20.10
N THR A 436 2.54 -17.25 -19.84
CA THR A 436 1.89 -16.41 -20.85
C THR A 436 2.43 -14.98 -20.87
N ARG A 437 2.96 -14.48 -19.75
CA ARG A 437 3.45 -13.10 -19.55
C ARG A 437 2.48 -12.02 -19.99
N GLN A 438 1.18 -12.29 -19.84
CA GLN A 438 0.16 -11.39 -20.35
C GLN A 438 -0.33 -10.45 -19.27
N PHE A 439 -0.57 -9.17 -19.64
CA PHE A 439 -1.06 -8.17 -18.71
C PHE A 439 -2.52 -8.38 -18.30
N ARG A 440 -3.31 -9.01 -19.16
CA ARG A 440 -4.73 -9.26 -18.94
C ARG A 440 -5.08 -10.71 -19.23
N ILE A 441 -5.61 -11.39 -18.25
CA ILE A 441 -5.96 -12.80 -18.35
C ILE A 441 -7.48 -12.92 -18.51
N PRO A 442 -7.97 -13.66 -19.54
CA PRO A 442 -9.41 -13.90 -19.69
C PRO A 442 -10.01 -14.64 -18.50
N ALA A 443 -11.17 -14.20 -18.05
CA ALA A 443 -11.92 -14.85 -16.98
C ALA A 443 -12.19 -16.34 -17.23
N GLU A 444 -12.38 -16.72 -18.49
CA GLU A 444 -12.60 -18.11 -18.89
C GLU A 444 -11.42 -19.01 -18.54
N VAL A 445 -10.18 -18.54 -18.77
CA VAL A 445 -8.97 -19.29 -18.43
C VAL A 445 -8.87 -19.50 -16.92
N LEU A 446 -9.15 -18.46 -16.15
CA LEU A 446 -9.12 -18.53 -14.69
C LEU A 446 -10.20 -19.45 -14.14
N ARG A 447 -11.44 -19.37 -14.66
CA ARG A 447 -12.56 -20.22 -14.23
C ARG A 447 -12.33 -21.72 -14.51
N GLN A 448 -11.59 -22.04 -15.58
CA GLN A 448 -11.28 -23.42 -15.97
C GLN A 448 -10.09 -24.00 -15.19
N THR A 449 -9.44 -23.22 -14.34
CA THR A 449 -8.30 -23.70 -13.56
C THR A 449 -8.72 -24.82 -12.58
N PRO A 450 -8.06 -25.98 -12.59
CA PRO A 450 -8.36 -27.07 -11.68
C PRO A 450 -8.06 -26.67 -10.23
N GLY A 451 -8.79 -27.25 -9.26
CA GLY A 451 -8.54 -27.03 -7.84
C GLY A 451 -9.18 -25.79 -7.21
N LEU A 452 -9.99 -25.01 -7.95
CA LEU A 452 -10.69 -23.82 -7.42
C LEU A 452 -11.80 -24.14 -6.40
N LYS A 453 -12.32 -25.38 -6.35
CA LYS A 453 -13.23 -25.85 -5.30
C LYS A 453 -14.44 -24.92 -5.02
N GLY A 454 -15.13 -24.46 -6.05
CA GLY A 454 -16.29 -23.55 -5.90
C GLY A 454 -15.93 -22.06 -6.03
N LEU A 455 -14.67 -21.68 -5.92
CA LEU A 455 -14.23 -20.28 -6.00
C LEU A 455 -14.20 -19.71 -7.43
N GLN A 456 -14.72 -20.44 -8.44
CA GLN A 456 -14.85 -19.94 -9.81
C GLN A 456 -15.72 -18.68 -9.92
N CYS A 457 -16.64 -18.49 -8.97
CA CYS A 457 -17.50 -17.31 -8.87
C CYS A 457 -16.71 -15.99 -8.72
N ILE A 458 -15.49 -16.03 -8.18
CA ILE A 458 -14.61 -14.86 -8.08
C ILE A 458 -14.37 -14.20 -9.44
N PHE A 459 -14.29 -15.01 -10.50
CA PHE A 459 -14.03 -14.59 -11.87
C PHE A 459 -15.32 -14.48 -12.72
N ALA A 460 -16.50 -14.35 -12.08
CA ALA A 460 -17.76 -14.21 -12.79
C ALA A 460 -17.88 -12.84 -13.47
N GLU A 461 -18.66 -12.79 -14.53
CA GLU A 461 -18.98 -11.56 -15.26
C GLU A 461 -20.20 -10.88 -14.63
N LEU A 462 -20.11 -9.57 -14.43
CA LEU A 462 -21.23 -8.71 -14.08
C LEU A 462 -21.68 -7.99 -15.37
N THR A 463 -22.92 -8.24 -15.79
CA THR A 463 -23.45 -7.71 -17.05
C THR A 463 -23.74 -6.22 -16.94
N ASP A 464 -24.27 -5.77 -15.81
CA ASP A 464 -24.45 -4.35 -15.49
C ASP A 464 -23.62 -3.98 -14.24
N PRO A 465 -22.48 -3.28 -14.43
CA PRO A 465 -21.61 -2.90 -13.33
C PRO A 465 -22.24 -1.88 -12.36
N ASP A 466 -23.32 -1.22 -12.73
CA ASP A 466 -24.04 -0.23 -11.93
C ASP A 466 -25.33 -0.78 -11.31
N SER A 467 -25.62 -2.08 -11.52
CA SER A 467 -26.77 -2.78 -10.92
C SER A 467 -26.48 -3.19 -9.49
N PRO A 468 -27.20 -2.65 -8.49
CA PRO A 468 -27.04 -3.07 -7.10
C PRO A 468 -27.37 -4.55 -6.86
N SER A 469 -28.37 -5.08 -7.58
CA SER A 469 -28.81 -6.47 -7.43
C SER A 469 -27.78 -7.47 -7.94
N GLU A 470 -27.10 -7.18 -9.06
CA GLU A 470 -26.01 -8.02 -9.55
C GLU A 470 -24.80 -7.97 -8.60
N ALA A 471 -24.46 -6.78 -8.11
CA ALA A 471 -23.38 -6.61 -7.13
C ALA A 471 -23.66 -7.36 -5.82
N LYS A 472 -24.92 -7.34 -5.34
CA LYS A 472 -25.36 -8.10 -4.17
C LYS A 472 -25.19 -9.60 -4.39
N MET A 473 -25.76 -10.12 -5.48
CA MET A 473 -25.72 -11.56 -5.79
C MET A 473 -24.26 -12.04 -5.94
N TYR A 474 -23.43 -11.30 -6.68
CA TYR A 474 -22.03 -11.61 -6.86
C TYR A 474 -21.29 -11.69 -5.52
N PHE A 475 -21.44 -10.66 -4.69
CA PHE A 475 -20.70 -10.56 -3.43
C PHE A 475 -21.11 -11.64 -2.42
N LEU A 476 -22.42 -11.89 -2.27
CA LEU A 476 -22.94 -12.94 -1.39
C LEU A 476 -22.53 -14.34 -1.86
N THR A 477 -22.59 -14.61 -3.18
CA THR A 477 -22.11 -15.89 -3.74
C THR A 477 -20.63 -16.15 -3.43
N ILE A 478 -19.79 -15.12 -3.44
CA ILE A 478 -18.36 -15.25 -3.07
C ILE A 478 -18.22 -15.54 -1.57
N LEU A 479 -18.94 -14.83 -0.71
CA LEU A 479 -18.88 -15.07 0.73
C LEU A 479 -19.33 -16.49 1.08
N ASP A 480 -20.38 -17.00 0.43
CA ASP A 480 -20.89 -18.37 0.61
C ASP A 480 -19.85 -19.40 0.13
N ALA A 481 -19.25 -19.21 -1.05
CA ALA A 481 -18.21 -20.08 -1.57
C ALA A 481 -16.96 -20.12 -0.68
N LEU A 482 -16.55 -18.97 -0.15
CA LEU A 482 -15.44 -18.88 0.81
C LEU A 482 -15.80 -19.61 2.12
N ARG A 483 -17.05 -19.49 2.59
CA ARG A 483 -17.54 -20.18 3.79
C ARG A 483 -17.49 -21.69 3.61
N GLU A 484 -18.02 -22.21 2.52
CA GLU A 484 -17.98 -23.65 2.20
C GLU A 484 -16.53 -24.19 2.16
N CYS A 485 -15.60 -23.45 1.55
CA CYS A 485 -14.20 -23.83 1.51
C CYS A 485 -13.55 -23.86 2.91
N ILE A 486 -13.91 -22.92 3.80
CA ILE A 486 -13.38 -22.86 5.16
C ILE A 486 -13.97 -23.98 6.03
N GLU A 487 -15.27 -24.19 5.99
CA GLU A 487 -15.98 -25.21 6.78
C GLU A 487 -15.60 -26.64 6.35
N SER A 488 -15.26 -26.83 5.08
CA SER A 488 -14.75 -28.13 4.58
C SER A 488 -13.33 -28.45 5.09
N ASN A 489 -12.59 -27.48 5.59
CA ASN A 489 -11.24 -27.67 6.14
C ASN A 489 -11.31 -27.76 7.67
N THR A 490 -11.54 -28.97 8.16
CA THR A 490 -11.76 -29.29 9.60
C THR A 490 -10.46 -29.39 10.41
N ASP A 491 -9.30 -29.38 9.76
CA ASP A 491 -8.00 -29.60 10.42
C ASP A 491 -7.45 -28.35 11.13
N ARG A 492 -8.16 -27.23 11.04
CA ARG A 492 -7.73 -25.91 11.55
C ARG A 492 -8.86 -25.23 12.33
N ASP A 493 -8.47 -24.41 13.32
CA ASP A 493 -9.40 -23.48 13.97
C ASP A 493 -9.71 -22.30 13.04
N ASN A 494 -10.91 -22.32 12.47
CA ASN A 494 -11.39 -21.32 11.51
C ASN A 494 -12.30 -20.25 12.14
N THR A 495 -12.36 -20.18 13.47
CA THR A 495 -13.29 -19.28 14.20
C THR A 495 -13.12 -17.81 13.80
N LYS A 496 -11.88 -17.36 13.54
CA LYS A 496 -11.60 -15.99 13.16
C LYS A 496 -12.07 -15.68 11.73
N GLU A 497 -11.80 -16.58 10.82
CA GLU A 497 -12.19 -16.46 9.41
C GLU A 497 -13.72 -16.41 9.27
N ILE A 498 -14.43 -17.28 9.97
CA ILE A 498 -15.91 -17.29 10.01
C ILE A 498 -16.44 -15.97 10.58
N ALA A 499 -15.89 -15.46 11.68
CA ALA A 499 -16.31 -14.19 12.25
C ALA A 499 -16.08 -12.99 11.31
N VAL A 500 -15.02 -13.02 10.49
CA VAL A 500 -14.79 -12.01 9.45
C VAL A 500 -15.84 -12.13 8.34
N LEU A 501 -16.15 -13.34 7.88
CA LEU A 501 -17.23 -13.58 6.90
C LEU A 501 -18.58 -13.08 7.39
N ASP A 502 -18.93 -13.38 8.64
CA ASP A 502 -20.18 -12.91 9.25
C ASP A 502 -20.25 -11.39 9.29
N ALA A 503 -19.13 -10.74 9.61
CA ALA A 503 -19.03 -9.26 9.58
C ALA A 503 -19.23 -8.69 8.18
N TYR A 504 -18.65 -9.32 7.14
CA TYR A 504 -18.86 -8.91 5.74
C TYR A 504 -20.29 -9.18 5.26
N SER A 505 -20.88 -10.31 5.63
CA SER A 505 -22.29 -10.62 5.31
C SER A 505 -23.23 -9.61 5.93
N HIS A 506 -23.04 -9.29 7.23
CA HIS A 506 -23.84 -8.29 7.92
C HIS A 506 -23.68 -6.89 7.31
N ALA A 507 -22.44 -6.50 6.95
CA ALA A 507 -22.19 -5.22 6.29
C ALA A 507 -22.86 -5.17 4.91
N ALA A 508 -22.83 -6.27 4.15
CA ALA A 508 -23.51 -6.39 2.87
C ALA A 508 -25.03 -6.25 3.03
N ASP A 509 -25.63 -7.00 3.96
CA ASP A 509 -27.06 -6.90 4.24
C ASP A 509 -27.49 -5.49 4.62
N THR A 510 -26.70 -4.79 5.44
CA THR A 510 -26.94 -3.40 5.81
C THR A 510 -26.93 -2.47 4.58
N VAL A 511 -25.87 -2.54 3.77
CA VAL A 511 -25.72 -1.64 2.60
C VAL A 511 -26.81 -1.93 1.57
N PHE A 512 -27.02 -3.19 1.21
CA PHE A 512 -27.98 -3.53 0.17
C PHE A 512 -29.43 -3.33 0.60
N SER A 513 -29.79 -3.57 1.86
CA SER A 513 -31.13 -3.25 2.37
C SER A 513 -31.41 -1.76 2.36
N MET A 514 -30.39 -0.91 2.63
CA MET A 514 -30.53 0.53 2.51
C MET A 514 -30.69 0.99 1.06
N ILE A 515 -29.93 0.41 0.13
CA ILE A 515 -30.07 0.70 -1.31
C ILE A 515 -31.51 0.38 -1.77
N GLU A 516 -32.04 -0.78 -1.39
CA GLU A 516 -33.42 -1.20 -1.72
C GLU A 516 -34.45 -0.29 -1.03
N LYS A 517 -34.29 -0.02 0.27
CA LYS A 517 -35.22 0.81 1.07
C LYS A 517 -35.38 2.23 0.52
N TYR A 518 -34.27 2.81 0.03
CA TYR A 518 -34.25 4.18 -0.46
C TYR A 518 -34.34 4.29 -1.99
N GLY A 519 -34.56 3.17 -2.70
CA GLY A 519 -34.84 3.15 -4.13
C GLY A 519 -33.71 3.70 -5.00
N VAL A 520 -32.46 3.33 -4.69
CA VAL A 520 -31.31 3.73 -5.49
C VAL A 520 -31.09 2.71 -6.61
N ASP A 521 -31.69 2.95 -7.79
CA ASP A 521 -31.71 1.99 -8.90
C ASP A 521 -30.34 1.79 -9.57
N LYS A 522 -29.46 2.80 -9.50
CA LYS A 522 -28.11 2.77 -10.06
C LYS A 522 -27.09 3.28 -9.06
N ILE A 523 -26.10 2.46 -8.78
CA ILE A 523 -25.00 2.80 -7.90
C ILE A 523 -23.72 2.13 -8.41
N ARG A 524 -22.66 2.92 -8.56
CA ARG A 524 -21.38 2.37 -9.00
C ARG A 524 -20.86 1.34 -8.01
N ARG A 525 -20.35 0.21 -8.50
CA ARG A 525 -19.72 -0.84 -7.69
C ARG A 525 -18.74 -0.27 -6.66
N GLY A 526 -17.88 0.66 -7.06
CA GLY A 526 -16.92 1.31 -6.17
C GLY A 526 -17.55 2.02 -4.98
N THR A 527 -18.73 2.59 -5.15
CA THR A 527 -19.48 3.21 -4.06
C THR A 527 -20.01 2.16 -3.08
N VAL A 528 -20.58 1.06 -3.61
CA VAL A 528 -21.07 -0.06 -2.77
C VAL A 528 -19.93 -0.63 -1.93
N PHE A 529 -18.80 -0.98 -2.56
CA PHE A 529 -17.64 -1.53 -1.85
C PHE A 529 -17.03 -0.52 -0.87
N GLY A 530 -17.04 0.77 -1.20
CA GLY A 530 -16.61 1.83 -0.28
C GLY A 530 -17.49 1.94 0.96
N LEU A 531 -18.80 1.74 0.84
CA LEU A 531 -19.71 1.69 1.99
C LEU A 531 -19.48 0.43 2.84
N LEU A 532 -19.31 -0.74 2.22
CA LEU A 532 -18.96 -1.99 2.91
C LEU A 532 -17.68 -1.82 3.74
N GLU A 533 -16.60 -1.34 3.13
CA GLU A 533 -15.32 -1.11 3.81
C GLU A 533 -15.45 -0.11 4.97
N ARG A 534 -16.35 0.86 4.85
CA ARG A 534 -16.59 1.84 5.92
C ARG A 534 -17.28 1.23 7.13
N ILE A 535 -18.28 0.36 6.94
CA ILE A 535 -18.89 -0.40 8.04
C ILE A 535 -17.84 -1.25 8.74
N LEU A 536 -17.08 -1.99 7.98
CA LEU A 536 -16.06 -2.91 8.48
C LEU A 536 -14.90 -2.20 9.20
N ALA A 537 -14.61 -0.95 8.81
CA ALA A 537 -13.60 -0.14 9.50
C ALA A 537 -13.97 0.20 10.95
N LEU A 538 -15.28 0.19 11.26
CA LEU A 538 -15.81 0.44 12.60
C LEU A 538 -15.93 -0.85 13.43
N GLN A 539 -15.98 -2.01 12.78
CA GLN A 539 -16.14 -3.28 13.45
C GLN A 539 -14.80 -3.87 13.88
N LYS A 540 -14.78 -4.43 15.09
CA LYS A 540 -13.57 -4.99 15.70
C LYS A 540 -13.89 -6.37 16.28
N PHE A 541 -12.96 -7.30 16.13
CA PHE A 541 -13.00 -8.58 16.81
C PHE A 541 -12.76 -8.35 18.31
N SER A 542 -13.76 -8.68 19.12
CA SER A 542 -13.64 -8.50 20.58
C SER A 542 -12.80 -9.64 21.17
N LEU A 543 -11.66 -9.30 21.73
CA LEU A 543 -10.88 -10.28 22.48
C LEU A 543 -11.48 -10.44 23.89
N SER A 544 -11.75 -11.66 24.29
CA SER A 544 -12.30 -11.95 25.62
C SER A 544 -11.26 -11.67 26.70
N GLY A 545 -11.64 -10.92 27.73
CA GLY A 545 -10.78 -10.60 28.87
C GLY A 545 -11.55 -9.97 30.02
N SER A 546 -10.95 -9.92 31.20
CA SER A 546 -11.53 -9.22 32.36
C SER A 546 -11.03 -7.77 32.39
N PRO A 547 -11.91 -6.75 32.34
CA PRO A 547 -11.52 -5.36 32.32
C PRO A 547 -10.66 -4.89 33.50
N VAL A 548 -10.65 -5.61 34.58
CA VAL A 548 -10.02 -5.25 35.86
C VAL A 548 -8.92 -6.24 36.33
N ARG A 549 -8.53 -7.19 35.47
CA ARG A 549 -7.50 -8.19 35.81
C ARG A 549 -6.46 -8.30 34.72
N GLY A 550 -5.22 -8.55 35.14
CA GLY A 550 -4.09 -8.77 34.21
C GLY A 550 -3.52 -7.50 33.63
N LEU A 551 -2.48 -7.67 32.80
CA LEU A 551 -1.82 -6.60 32.07
C LEU A 551 -2.81 -5.94 31.11
N GLN A 552 -2.98 -4.63 31.21
CA GLN A 552 -3.95 -3.89 30.41
C GLN A 552 -3.30 -3.36 29.14
N ILE A 553 -3.80 -3.80 27.97
CA ILE A 553 -3.41 -3.26 26.65
C ILE A 553 -4.57 -2.42 26.14
N MET A 554 -4.34 -1.14 25.88
CA MET A 554 -5.41 -0.19 25.61
C MET A 554 -5.03 0.93 24.66
N GLU A 555 -6.05 1.47 23.97
CA GLU A 555 -5.93 2.71 23.20
C GLU A 555 -5.85 3.93 24.14
N PRO A 556 -5.27 5.07 23.68
CA PRO A 556 -5.15 6.28 24.53
C PRO A 556 -6.47 6.76 25.15
N LEU A 557 -7.58 6.71 24.41
CA LEU A 557 -8.91 7.15 24.88
C LEU A 557 -9.46 6.27 26.01
N GLU A 558 -9.03 5.03 26.07
CA GLU A 558 -9.48 4.06 27.08
C GLU A 558 -8.79 4.22 28.43
N THR A 559 -7.70 4.99 28.50
CA THR A 559 -7.00 5.31 29.75
C THR A 559 -7.74 6.34 30.61
N ARG A 560 -8.86 6.90 30.11
CA ARG A 560 -9.65 7.93 30.78
C ARG A 560 -10.09 7.51 32.18
N CYS A 561 -9.80 8.34 33.16
CA CYS A 561 -10.13 8.15 34.60
C CYS A 561 -9.46 6.94 35.27
N VAL A 562 -8.66 6.14 34.58
CA VAL A 562 -8.02 4.96 35.17
C VAL A 562 -6.52 5.22 35.42
N ASP A 563 -6.03 4.92 36.63
CA ASP A 563 -4.64 5.14 37.06
C ASP A 563 -3.87 3.82 37.12
N PHE A 564 -2.59 3.85 36.68
CA PHE A 564 -1.67 2.73 36.67
C PHE A 564 -0.33 3.12 37.31
N ASP A 565 0.31 2.20 38.05
CA ASP A 565 1.62 2.42 38.64
C ASP A 565 2.72 2.39 37.57
N ASN A 566 2.59 1.47 36.61
CA ASN A 566 3.53 1.32 35.51
C ASN A 566 2.81 1.55 34.18
N VAL A 567 3.40 2.37 33.32
CA VAL A 567 2.86 2.70 32.01
C VAL A 567 3.93 2.52 30.95
N ILE A 568 3.62 1.73 29.93
CA ILE A 568 4.47 1.50 28.78
C ILE A 568 3.74 2.06 27.56
N MET A 569 4.33 3.01 26.86
CA MET A 569 3.71 3.66 25.69
C MET A 569 4.53 3.35 24.44
N LEU A 570 3.89 2.81 23.42
CA LEU A 570 4.52 2.50 22.14
C LEU A 570 4.16 3.55 21.11
N SER A 571 4.92 3.61 20.01
CA SER A 571 4.67 4.47 18.84
C SER A 571 4.47 5.95 19.19
N MET A 572 5.29 6.45 20.12
CA MET A 572 5.24 7.85 20.56
C MET A 572 5.93 8.77 19.54
N ASN A 573 5.54 8.63 18.27
CA ASN A 573 6.02 9.44 17.15
C ASN A 573 5.01 10.54 16.81
N GLU A 574 5.52 11.66 16.29
CA GLU A 574 4.68 12.73 15.75
C GLU A 574 3.81 12.18 14.60
N SER A 575 2.56 12.57 14.53
CA SER A 575 1.51 12.06 13.65
C SER A 575 0.88 10.70 14.01
N VAL A 576 1.52 9.87 14.86
CA VAL A 576 0.92 8.67 15.44
C VAL A 576 0.27 9.01 16.78
N TYR A 577 1.02 9.73 17.64
CA TYR A 577 0.50 10.29 18.89
C TYR A 577 1.14 11.67 19.17
N PRO A 578 0.40 12.76 19.11
CA PRO A 578 -1.05 12.86 18.83
C PRO A 578 -1.38 12.51 17.37
N ARG A 579 -2.48 11.84 17.19
CA ARG A 579 -2.98 11.53 15.83
C ARG A 579 -3.53 12.80 15.21
N ARG A 580 -2.96 13.25 14.11
CA ARG A 580 -3.53 14.38 13.36
C ARG A 580 -4.87 13.96 12.76
N ARG A 581 -5.96 14.36 13.38
CA ARG A 581 -7.26 14.34 12.74
C ARG A 581 -7.38 15.58 11.85
N GLN A 582 -7.30 15.43 10.56
CA GLN A 582 -7.80 16.48 9.68
C GLN A 582 -9.31 16.56 9.86
N MET A 583 -9.78 17.64 10.48
CA MET A 583 -11.21 17.93 10.56
C MET A 583 -11.68 18.26 9.15
N ARG A 584 -12.36 17.30 8.51
CA ARG A 584 -13.04 17.53 7.24
C ARG A 584 -14.39 18.17 7.55
N SER A 585 -14.55 19.45 7.33
CA SER A 585 -15.76 20.21 7.58
C SER A 585 -16.00 21.16 6.42
N MET A 586 -17.26 21.39 6.13
CA MET A 586 -17.67 22.40 5.15
C MET A 586 -17.76 23.80 5.78
N ILE A 587 -17.70 23.89 7.11
CA ILE A 587 -17.80 25.15 7.87
C ILE A 587 -16.39 25.64 8.18
N PRO A 588 -16.00 26.86 7.76
CA PRO A 588 -14.70 27.44 8.07
C PRO A 588 -14.40 27.52 9.56
N GLN A 589 -13.14 27.30 9.95
CA GLN A 589 -12.73 27.27 11.36
C GLN A 589 -13.06 28.57 12.13
N ALA A 590 -13.05 29.73 11.46
CA ALA A 590 -13.42 30.98 12.06
C ALA A 590 -14.89 31.00 12.51
N LEU A 591 -15.79 30.49 11.66
CA LEU A 591 -17.21 30.36 11.98
C LEU A 591 -17.42 29.26 13.03
N ARG A 592 -16.71 28.14 12.95
CA ARG A 592 -16.78 27.10 13.99
C ARG A 592 -16.46 27.67 15.36
N ARG A 593 -15.39 28.46 15.49
CA ARG A 593 -15.05 29.14 16.77
C ARG A 593 -16.12 30.14 17.22
N ALA A 594 -16.66 30.95 16.29
CA ALA A 594 -17.68 31.95 16.61
C ALA A 594 -18.98 31.35 17.16
N TYR A 595 -19.34 30.16 16.67
CA TYR A 595 -20.55 29.44 17.07
C TYR A 595 -20.31 28.34 18.11
N GLY A 596 -19.08 28.23 18.64
CA GLY A 596 -18.71 27.24 19.66
C GLY A 596 -18.70 25.81 19.18
N LEU A 597 -18.55 25.58 17.87
CA LEU A 597 -18.38 24.25 17.29
C LEU A 597 -16.97 23.74 17.59
N PRO A 598 -16.76 22.42 17.69
CA PRO A 598 -15.44 21.83 17.88
C PRO A 598 -14.43 22.30 16.83
N VAL A 599 -13.18 22.55 17.21
CA VAL A 599 -12.08 22.91 16.30
C VAL A 599 -10.91 21.94 16.48
N SER A 600 -9.98 21.91 15.51
CA SER A 600 -8.83 20.98 15.53
C SER A 600 -7.94 21.14 16.77
N ASP A 601 -7.83 22.36 17.31
CA ASP A 601 -7.05 22.64 18.51
C ASP A 601 -7.61 21.92 19.77
N ASP A 602 -8.90 21.67 19.82
CA ASP A 602 -9.56 20.97 20.93
C ASP A 602 -9.16 19.50 20.96
N THR A 603 -9.06 18.86 19.79
CA THR A 603 -8.61 17.48 19.67
C THR A 603 -7.14 17.33 20.09
N ASP A 604 -6.26 18.24 19.69
CA ASP A 604 -4.85 18.23 20.09
C ASP A 604 -4.70 18.39 21.61
N ASN A 605 -5.49 19.28 22.22
CA ASN A 605 -5.52 19.47 23.69
C ASN A 605 -6.05 18.22 24.41
N GLU A 606 -7.01 17.53 23.85
CA GLU A 606 -7.57 16.29 24.40
C GLU A 606 -6.52 15.17 24.46
N PHE A 607 -5.78 14.92 23.35
CA PHE A 607 -4.66 13.95 23.35
C PHE A 607 -3.56 14.34 24.34
N ALA A 608 -3.21 15.62 24.42
CA ALA A 608 -2.26 16.12 25.42
C ALA A 608 -2.75 15.85 26.84
N TYR A 609 -4.04 16.10 27.13
CA TYR A 609 -4.63 15.83 28.42
C TYR A 609 -4.53 14.34 28.78
N TYR A 610 -4.91 13.40 27.92
CA TYR A 610 -4.82 11.97 28.23
C TYR A 610 -3.39 11.54 28.51
N PHE A 611 -2.45 12.03 27.75
CA PHE A 611 -1.04 11.73 27.95
C PHE A 611 -0.55 12.21 29.34
N PHE A 612 -0.68 13.49 29.65
CA PHE A 612 -0.18 14.04 30.92
C PHE A 612 -0.97 13.54 32.13
N ARG A 613 -2.26 13.29 31.93
CA ARG A 613 -3.12 12.72 32.96
C ARG A 613 -2.64 11.31 33.36
N LEU A 614 -2.33 10.47 32.42
CA LEU A 614 -1.85 9.12 32.69
C LEU A 614 -0.50 9.14 33.42
N LEU A 615 0.38 10.10 33.12
CA LEU A 615 1.65 10.27 33.81
C LEU A 615 1.50 10.82 35.23
N SER A 616 0.51 11.63 35.49
CA SER A 616 0.41 12.44 36.72
C SER A 616 0.32 11.62 37.98
N ARG A 617 -0.11 10.35 37.90
CA ARG A 617 -0.24 9.42 39.06
C ARG A 617 0.48 8.09 38.83
N SER A 618 1.33 7.99 37.82
CA SER A 618 2.17 6.81 37.58
C SER A 618 3.49 6.90 38.38
N GLN A 619 4.15 5.76 38.62
CA GLN A 619 5.46 5.67 39.23
C GLN A 619 6.56 5.46 38.19
N ASN A 620 6.38 4.49 37.31
CA ASN A 620 7.31 4.16 36.24
C ASN A 620 6.64 4.35 34.86
N VAL A 621 7.27 5.13 34.00
CA VAL A 621 6.77 5.40 32.66
C VAL A 621 7.87 5.12 31.64
N VAL A 622 7.58 4.28 30.65
CA VAL A 622 8.49 4.03 29.53
C VAL A 622 7.77 4.43 28.24
N CYS A 623 8.35 5.39 27.51
CA CYS A 623 7.85 5.83 26.22
C CYS A 623 8.81 5.39 25.11
N MET A 624 8.30 4.66 24.13
CA MET A 624 9.05 4.15 23.00
C MET A 624 8.63 4.86 21.70
N TYR A 625 9.60 5.17 20.85
CA TYR A 625 9.34 5.78 19.57
C TYR A 625 10.28 5.21 18.50
N ASP A 626 9.83 5.18 17.25
CA ASP A 626 10.66 4.79 16.10
C ASP A 626 11.62 5.92 15.77
N SER A 627 12.92 5.66 15.84
CA SER A 627 13.97 6.65 15.62
C SER A 627 14.46 6.70 14.16
N ARG A 628 13.93 5.85 13.26
CA ARG A 628 14.37 5.84 11.87
C ARG A 628 13.93 7.10 11.14
N VAL A 629 14.87 7.69 10.42
CA VAL A 629 14.60 8.76 9.46
C VAL A 629 14.58 8.13 8.07
N SER A 630 13.41 7.79 7.56
CA SER A 630 13.27 7.19 6.22
C SER A 630 12.31 8.03 5.37
N GLY A 631 12.79 8.58 4.27
CA GLY A 631 12.01 9.21 3.22
C GLY A 631 10.90 10.17 3.71
N ARG A 632 9.65 9.80 3.54
CA ARG A 632 8.47 10.56 3.98
C ARG A 632 8.03 10.23 5.40
N GLY A 633 8.60 9.22 6.05
CA GLY A 633 8.30 8.80 7.41
C GLY A 633 9.13 9.58 8.42
N ASN A 634 8.47 10.35 9.27
CA ASN A 634 9.16 11.12 10.29
C ASN A 634 9.45 10.24 11.49
N GLY A 635 10.69 9.82 11.68
CA GLY A 635 11.20 9.31 12.96
C GLY A 635 11.19 10.35 14.08
N ALA A 636 10.38 11.41 13.92
CA ALA A 636 10.30 12.49 14.88
C ALA A 636 9.55 12.04 16.15
N MET A 637 10.19 12.29 17.29
CA MET A 637 9.61 12.12 18.61
C MET A 637 8.32 12.97 18.73
N SER A 638 7.29 12.40 19.38
CA SER A 638 6.05 13.12 19.68
C SER A 638 6.31 14.47 20.39
N ARG A 639 5.55 15.49 19.98
CA ARG A 639 5.60 16.82 20.64
C ARG A 639 5.38 16.76 22.15
N HIS A 640 4.61 15.80 22.65
CA HIS A 640 4.38 15.63 24.09
C HIS A 640 5.62 15.12 24.82
N LEU A 641 6.41 14.24 24.20
CA LEU A 641 7.72 13.83 24.74
C LEU A 641 8.70 15.00 24.73
N LEU A 642 8.70 15.82 23.64
CA LEU A 642 9.52 17.03 23.59
C LEU A 642 9.14 18.03 24.68
N GLN A 643 7.84 18.21 24.96
CA GLN A 643 7.38 19.06 26.07
C GLN A 643 7.90 18.56 27.42
N LEU A 644 7.83 17.26 27.67
CA LEU A 644 8.42 16.66 28.88
C LEU A 644 9.92 16.88 28.95
N LYS A 645 10.63 16.64 27.88
CA LYS A 645 12.09 16.77 27.80
C LYS A 645 12.55 18.19 28.12
N TYR A 646 11.94 19.19 27.52
CA TYR A 646 12.40 20.59 27.63
C TYR A 646 11.74 21.38 28.76
N LEU A 647 10.53 21.04 29.17
CA LEU A 647 9.78 21.77 30.21
C LEU A 647 9.65 21.01 31.52
N GLY A 648 10.06 19.72 31.57
CA GLY A 648 9.95 18.87 32.74
C GLY A 648 11.08 19.06 33.81
N GLY A 649 12.17 19.74 33.44
CA GLY A 649 13.35 19.85 34.29
C GLY A 649 14.37 18.72 34.11
N GLY A 650 15.66 19.03 34.24
CA GLY A 650 16.80 18.23 33.74
C GLY A 650 16.97 16.79 34.25
N ASN A 651 16.26 16.38 35.31
CA ASN A 651 16.40 15.04 35.92
C ASN A 651 15.13 14.17 35.81
N MET A 652 14.08 14.66 35.14
CA MET A 652 12.79 13.94 35.08
C MET A 652 12.81 12.78 34.07
N VAL A 653 13.59 12.92 33.01
CA VAL A 653 13.61 11.98 31.87
C VAL A 653 14.99 11.36 31.70
N THR A 654 15.02 10.03 31.55
CA THR A 654 16.22 9.28 31.14
C THR A 654 16.03 8.86 29.71
N GLU A 655 16.99 9.18 28.82
CA GLU A 655 16.95 8.76 27.43
C GLU A 655 17.85 7.54 27.21
N ARG A 656 17.37 6.57 26.44
CA ARG A 656 18.12 5.39 26.02
C ARG A 656 17.88 5.15 24.55
N THR A 657 18.95 4.88 23.81
CA THR A 657 18.88 4.49 22.41
C THR A 657 19.20 3.01 22.29
N MET A 658 18.36 2.28 21.56
CA MET A 658 18.66 0.91 21.19
C MET A 658 19.46 0.93 19.89
N GLU A 659 20.67 0.41 19.95
CA GLU A 659 21.49 0.21 18.77
C GLU A 659 21.26 -1.22 18.24
N LEU A 660 20.89 -1.32 16.97
CA LEU A 660 20.92 -2.58 16.27
C LEU A 660 22.36 -2.81 15.80
N VAL A 661 23.07 -3.68 16.49
CA VAL A 661 24.35 -4.19 16.00
C VAL A 661 24.01 -5.34 15.06
N PRO A 662 24.07 -5.17 13.73
CA PRO A 662 23.90 -6.30 12.84
C PRO A 662 24.98 -7.32 13.18
N ALA A 663 24.60 -8.57 13.39
CA ALA A 663 25.56 -9.65 13.43
C ALA A 663 26.23 -9.70 12.06
N VAL A 664 27.39 -9.07 11.95
CA VAL A 664 28.23 -9.19 10.76
C VAL A 664 28.79 -10.61 10.79
N SER A 665 28.02 -11.57 10.29
CA SER A 665 28.60 -12.83 9.88
C SER A 665 29.57 -12.46 8.77
N GLY A 666 30.87 -12.70 9.00
CA GLY A 666 31.89 -12.49 7.96
C GLY A 666 31.37 -13.09 6.66
N GLN A 667 31.40 -12.33 5.57
CA GLN A 667 30.97 -12.81 4.26
C GLN A 667 31.77 -14.07 3.94
N ARG A 668 31.15 -15.23 4.07
CA ARG A 668 31.74 -16.48 3.58
C ARG A 668 31.58 -16.49 2.08
N THR A 669 32.72 -16.56 1.35
CA THR A 669 32.70 -16.81 -0.08
C THR A 669 32.04 -18.15 -0.33
N ILE A 670 30.95 -18.17 -1.08
CA ILE A 670 30.27 -19.42 -1.45
C ILE A 670 31.09 -20.12 -2.51
N THR A 671 31.45 -21.36 -2.23
CA THR A 671 32.22 -22.24 -3.13
C THR A 671 31.50 -23.56 -3.22
N ILE A 672 31.14 -23.98 -4.42
CA ILE A 672 30.45 -25.25 -4.71
C ILE A 672 31.43 -26.22 -5.39
N PRO A 673 31.85 -27.29 -4.72
CA PRO A 673 32.68 -28.32 -5.34
C PRO A 673 31.89 -29.11 -6.36
N LYS A 674 32.55 -29.56 -7.42
CA LYS A 674 31.97 -30.45 -8.45
C LYS A 674 31.89 -31.87 -7.96
N THR A 675 31.00 -32.14 -7.00
CA THR A 675 30.70 -33.51 -6.56
C THR A 675 30.23 -34.41 -7.70
N ASP A 676 30.14 -35.70 -7.50
CA ASP A 676 29.63 -36.62 -8.54
C ASP A 676 28.22 -36.25 -8.99
N GLU A 677 27.36 -35.74 -8.07
CA GLU A 677 26.01 -35.27 -8.42
C GLU A 677 26.05 -34.06 -9.34
N VAL A 678 26.82 -33.03 -8.98
CA VAL A 678 26.98 -31.80 -9.77
C VAL A 678 27.62 -32.14 -11.13
N TYR A 679 28.62 -32.99 -11.13
CA TYR A 679 29.31 -33.43 -12.33
C TYR A 679 28.39 -34.21 -13.29
N ASN A 680 27.54 -35.10 -12.78
CA ASN A 680 26.56 -35.81 -13.58
C ASN A 680 25.53 -34.86 -14.22
N ARG A 681 25.18 -33.79 -13.55
CA ARG A 681 24.32 -32.74 -14.15
C ARG A 681 25.06 -31.98 -15.25
N LEU A 682 26.37 -31.70 -15.09
CA LEU A 682 27.18 -31.05 -16.11
C LEU A 682 27.34 -31.95 -17.36
N MET A 683 27.50 -33.26 -17.18
CA MET A 683 27.63 -34.19 -18.30
C MET A 683 26.42 -34.22 -19.23
N ARG A 684 25.23 -33.73 -18.76
CA ARG A 684 24.06 -33.58 -19.62
C ARG A 684 24.28 -32.56 -20.75
N TYR A 685 25.23 -31.66 -20.63
CA TYR A 685 25.62 -30.73 -21.70
C TYR A 685 26.48 -31.38 -22.79
N MET A 686 26.94 -32.63 -22.60
CA MET A 686 27.67 -33.41 -23.58
C MET A 686 26.84 -34.57 -24.18
N ASP A 687 25.65 -34.83 -23.60
CA ASP A 687 24.75 -35.89 -24.10
C ASP A 687 23.96 -35.39 -25.31
N PRO A 688 24.16 -35.92 -26.51
CA PRO A 688 23.49 -35.47 -27.72
C PRO A 688 22.02 -35.88 -27.81
N MET A 689 21.56 -36.83 -27.01
CA MET A 689 20.20 -37.39 -27.11
C MET A 689 19.22 -36.80 -26.12
N HIS A 690 19.67 -36.63 -24.89
CA HIS A 690 18.82 -36.19 -23.78
C HIS A 690 19.44 -35.00 -23.00
N GLY A 691 20.37 -34.30 -23.66
CA GLY A 691 21.17 -33.28 -23.04
C GLY A 691 20.53 -31.89 -22.95
N ARG A 692 21.21 -31.03 -22.19
CA ARG A 692 20.96 -29.58 -22.15
C ARG A 692 21.90 -28.86 -23.11
N ASN A 693 21.51 -27.69 -23.58
CA ASN A 693 22.35 -26.85 -24.43
C ASN A 693 23.04 -25.74 -23.62
N ILE A 694 24.32 -25.53 -23.85
CA ILE A 694 25.03 -24.32 -23.46
C ILE A 694 24.71 -23.24 -24.50
N SER A 695 24.48 -22.02 -24.07
CA SER A 695 24.32 -20.84 -24.92
C SER A 695 25.47 -19.85 -24.72
N ALA A 696 25.60 -18.88 -25.61
CA ALA A 696 26.55 -17.77 -25.40
C ALA A 696 26.24 -16.99 -24.11
N SER A 697 24.96 -16.86 -23.72
CA SER A 697 24.56 -16.26 -22.46
C SER A 697 25.00 -17.08 -21.24
N ALA A 698 24.97 -18.41 -21.33
CA ALA A 698 25.48 -19.27 -20.26
C ALA A 698 27.01 -19.12 -20.09
N LEU A 699 27.76 -19.07 -21.20
CA LEU A 699 29.20 -18.81 -21.18
C LEU A 699 29.54 -17.43 -20.61
N LYS A 700 28.75 -16.42 -20.96
CA LYS A 700 28.83 -15.06 -20.37
C LYS A 700 28.60 -15.08 -18.86
N ASN A 701 27.58 -15.82 -18.39
CA ASN A 701 27.32 -15.98 -16.96
C ASN A 701 28.49 -16.63 -16.23
N TYR A 702 29.09 -17.68 -16.80
CA TYR A 702 30.26 -18.34 -16.22
C TYR A 702 31.47 -17.40 -16.14
N ARG A 703 31.74 -16.65 -17.21
CA ARG A 703 32.79 -15.64 -17.24
C ARG A 703 32.64 -14.58 -16.12
N LYS A 704 31.45 -14.08 -15.93
CA LYS A 704 31.13 -13.06 -14.90
C LYS A 704 31.13 -13.61 -13.48
N CYS A 705 30.51 -14.76 -13.31
CA CYS A 705 30.40 -15.41 -12.00
C CYS A 705 30.15 -16.93 -12.17
N PRO A 706 31.14 -17.78 -11.92
CA PRO A 706 30.97 -19.24 -11.98
C PRO A 706 29.82 -19.73 -11.09
N LEU A 707 29.61 -19.15 -9.92
CA LEU A 707 28.49 -19.51 -9.05
C LEU A 707 27.12 -19.17 -9.68
N LYS A 708 26.99 -18.03 -10.38
CA LYS A 708 25.76 -17.70 -11.10
C LYS A 708 25.48 -18.74 -12.19
N PHE A 709 26.47 -19.13 -12.95
CA PHE A 709 26.32 -20.20 -13.94
C PHE A 709 25.84 -21.50 -13.29
N TYR A 710 26.41 -21.90 -12.17
CA TYR A 710 25.95 -23.08 -11.43
C TYR A 710 24.47 -22.97 -11.04
N LEU A 711 24.07 -21.88 -10.39
CA LEU A 711 22.69 -21.71 -9.93
C LEU A 711 21.69 -21.67 -11.10
N GLU A 712 21.98 -20.90 -12.13
CA GLU A 712 21.04 -20.64 -13.24
C GLU A 712 21.06 -21.79 -14.29
N ASN A 713 22.22 -22.29 -14.62
CA ASN A 713 22.35 -23.23 -15.72
C ASN A 713 22.42 -24.69 -15.24
N VAL A 714 23.16 -25.01 -14.17
CA VAL A 714 23.30 -26.40 -13.67
C VAL A 714 22.09 -26.78 -12.80
N GLU A 715 21.73 -25.95 -11.81
CA GLU A 715 20.57 -26.17 -10.93
C GLU A 715 19.25 -25.72 -11.55
N ALA A 716 19.28 -24.93 -12.62
CA ALA A 716 18.10 -24.37 -13.28
C ALA A 716 17.20 -23.54 -12.33
N LEU A 717 17.84 -22.83 -11.42
CA LEU A 717 17.14 -21.87 -10.59
C LEU A 717 16.93 -20.58 -11.40
N HIS A 718 15.69 -20.22 -11.58
CA HIS A 718 15.29 -18.99 -12.26
C HIS A 718 14.39 -18.19 -11.33
N GLU A 719 14.51 -16.87 -11.39
CA GLU A 719 13.54 -15.98 -10.80
C GLU A 719 12.24 -16.09 -11.62
N ASP A 720 11.11 -16.17 -10.94
CA ASP A 720 9.82 -16.14 -11.64
C ASP A 720 9.64 -14.74 -12.23
N GLU A 721 9.79 -14.61 -13.53
CA GLU A 721 9.57 -13.38 -14.26
C GLU A 721 8.06 -13.11 -14.34
N GLU A 722 7.54 -12.34 -13.37
CA GLU A 722 6.17 -11.83 -13.45
C GLU A 722 6.07 -10.75 -14.54
N PRO A 723 4.90 -10.60 -15.20
CA PRO A 723 4.67 -9.49 -16.10
C PRO A 723 4.86 -8.18 -15.33
N GLU A 724 5.68 -7.29 -15.83
CA GLU A 724 5.84 -5.98 -15.21
C GLU A 724 4.57 -5.13 -15.34
N PRO A 725 4.24 -4.26 -14.37
CA PRO A 725 3.02 -3.47 -14.40
C PRO A 725 2.92 -2.53 -15.61
N PHE A 726 4.07 -2.17 -16.18
CA PHE A 726 4.19 -1.27 -17.32
C PHE A 726 5.13 -1.84 -18.39
N MET A 727 4.95 -1.38 -19.63
CA MET A 727 5.85 -1.72 -20.73
C MET A 727 7.25 -1.13 -20.47
N ASN A 728 8.22 -2.00 -20.23
CA ASN A 728 9.61 -1.65 -19.90
C ASN A 728 10.56 -1.82 -21.08
N ALA A 729 11.87 -1.68 -20.82
CA ALA A 729 12.92 -1.84 -21.83
C ALA A 729 13.00 -3.28 -22.43
N VAL A 730 12.62 -4.30 -21.65
CA VAL A 730 12.58 -5.70 -22.11
C VAL A 730 11.42 -5.89 -23.07
N THR A 731 10.22 -5.41 -22.72
CA THR A 731 9.05 -5.42 -23.61
C THR A 731 9.34 -4.71 -24.91
N TYR A 732 9.97 -3.53 -24.84
CA TYR A 732 10.39 -2.77 -26.00
C TYR A 732 11.34 -3.61 -26.88
N GLY A 733 12.37 -4.23 -26.30
CA GLY A 733 13.32 -5.07 -27.03
C GLY A 733 12.66 -6.25 -27.73
N ASN A 734 11.83 -7.01 -27.01
CA ASN A 734 11.13 -8.17 -27.56
C ASN A 734 10.24 -7.83 -28.74
N VAL A 735 9.51 -6.71 -28.67
CA VAL A 735 8.65 -6.27 -29.78
C VAL A 735 9.48 -5.84 -30.98
N VAL A 736 10.58 -5.07 -30.76
CA VAL A 736 11.47 -4.66 -31.87
C VAL A 736 12.07 -5.88 -32.58
N HIS A 737 12.62 -6.86 -31.83
CA HIS A 737 13.17 -8.09 -32.38
C HIS A 737 12.11 -8.83 -33.20
N LYS A 738 10.89 -9.02 -32.66
CA LYS A 738 9.83 -9.73 -33.36
C LYS A 738 9.36 -9.02 -34.63
N VAL A 739 9.23 -7.69 -34.59
CA VAL A 739 8.85 -6.93 -35.79
C VAL A 739 9.95 -6.98 -36.86
N LEU A 740 11.23 -6.88 -36.49
CA LEU A 740 12.34 -7.00 -37.41
C LEU A 740 12.44 -8.42 -37.99
N GLU A 741 12.28 -9.45 -37.16
CA GLU A 741 12.20 -10.85 -37.59
C GLU A 741 11.11 -11.02 -38.67
N ASP A 742 9.89 -10.55 -38.41
CA ASP A 742 8.78 -10.68 -39.35
C ASP A 742 9.02 -9.90 -40.64
N LEU A 743 9.56 -8.68 -40.58
CA LEU A 743 9.87 -7.86 -41.76
C LEU A 743 10.95 -8.51 -42.64
N PHE A 744 12.02 -9.06 -42.08
CA PHE A 744 13.09 -9.65 -42.82
C PHE A 744 12.72 -11.06 -43.33
N ASN A 745 11.94 -11.83 -42.58
CA ASN A 745 11.50 -13.16 -43.01
C ASN A 745 10.60 -13.12 -44.23
N GLU A 746 9.83 -12.05 -44.49
CA GLU A 746 9.12 -11.83 -45.75
C GLU A 746 10.06 -11.72 -46.98
N ALA A 747 11.31 -11.38 -46.73
CA ALA A 747 12.34 -11.24 -47.75
C ALA A 747 13.36 -12.39 -47.78
N LYS A 748 13.09 -13.52 -47.10
CA LYS A 748 14.02 -14.67 -46.99
C LYS A 748 14.53 -15.15 -48.36
N SER A 749 15.85 -15.34 -48.47
CA SER A 749 16.57 -15.73 -49.70
C SER A 749 16.44 -14.73 -50.86
N LYS A 750 16.03 -13.49 -50.60
CA LYS A 750 15.95 -12.42 -51.59
C LYS A 750 17.08 -11.42 -51.42
N THR A 751 17.48 -10.83 -52.54
CA THR A 751 18.41 -9.70 -52.52
C THR A 751 17.75 -8.46 -52.01
N ILE A 752 18.34 -7.85 -50.98
CA ILE A 752 17.90 -6.63 -50.31
C ILE A 752 18.65 -5.47 -50.92
N ASP A 753 17.97 -4.72 -51.78
CA ASP A 753 18.40 -3.45 -52.33
C ASP A 753 17.59 -2.28 -51.75
N VAL A 754 17.86 -1.06 -52.20
CA VAL A 754 17.15 0.14 -51.74
C VAL A 754 15.63 0.06 -52.03
N ALA A 755 15.24 -0.60 -53.11
CA ALA A 755 13.83 -0.77 -53.47
C ALA A 755 13.13 -1.79 -52.56
N ALA A 756 13.84 -2.87 -52.20
CA ALA A 756 13.34 -3.85 -51.23
C ALA A 756 13.18 -3.20 -49.86
N LEU A 757 14.15 -2.43 -49.36
CA LEU A 757 14.07 -1.71 -48.11
C LEU A 757 12.93 -0.65 -48.07
N LYS A 758 12.65 -0.02 -49.21
CA LYS A 758 11.48 0.89 -49.31
C LYS A 758 10.16 0.11 -49.23
N ARG A 759 10.07 -1.08 -49.84
CA ARG A 759 8.87 -1.93 -49.76
C ARG A 759 8.67 -2.48 -48.37
N MET A 760 9.74 -2.91 -47.67
CA MET A 760 9.67 -3.36 -46.25
C MET A 760 9.22 -2.29 -45.31
N HIS A 761 9.63 -1.04 -45.53
CA HIS A 761 9.14 0.09 -44.76
C HIS A 761 7.62 0.30 -44.96
N GLY A 762 7.08 0.05 -46.17
CA GLY A 762 5.68 0.21 -46.47
C GLY A 762 5.15 1.64 -46.33
N GLN A 763 3.83 1.77 -46.16
CA GLN A 763 3.21 3.03 -45.72
C GLN A 763 3.31 3.14 -44.19
N THR A 764 3.42 4.34 -43.68
CA THR A 764 3.59 4.67 -42.25
C THR A 764 2.55 3.96 -41.35
N ASP A 765 1.30 3.98 -41.80
CA ASP A 765 0.17 3.41 -41.06
C ASP A 765 0.20 1.86 -41.04
N GLU A 766 0.74 1.24 -42.09
CA GLU A 766 0.85 -0.22 -42.18
C GLU A 766 1.91 -0.78 -41.23
N LEU A 767 3.05 -0.10 -41.07
CA LEU A 767 4.09 -0.46 -40.11
C LEU A 767 3.58 -0.30 -38.68
N GLU A 768 2.88 0.79 -38.34
CA GLU A 768 2.31 1.02 -37.04
C GLU A 768 1.27 -0.06 -36.67
N LEU A 769 0.40 -0.43 -37.62
CA LEU A 769 -0.56 -1.52 -37.44
C LEU A 769 0.13 -2.87 -37.21
N ARG A 770 1.25 -3.13 -37.91
CA ARG A 770 2.06 -4.35 -37.67
C ARG A 770 2.64 -4.38 -36.25
N ILE A 771 3.23 -3.28 -35.82
CA ILE A 771 3.78 -3.15 -34.47
C ILE A 771 2.69 -3.36 -33.41
N LEU A 772 1.55 -2.71 -33.56
CA LEU A 772 0.41 -2.88 -32.65
C LEU A 772 -0.10 -4.33 -32.64
N ARG A 773 -0.06 -5.01 -33.77
CA ARG A 773 -0.42 -6.45 -33.85
C ARG A 773 0.56 -7.31 -33.05
N VAL A 774 1.87 -7.08 -33.21
CA VAL A 774 2.90 -7.80 -32.44
C VAL A 774 2.78 -7.52 -30.94
N ILE A 775 2.56 -6.28 -30.54
CA ILE A 775 2.31 -5.92 -29.12
C ILE A 775 1.08 -6.68 -28.60
N ASN A 776 0.02 -6.74 -29.39
CA ASN A 776 -1.20 -7.44 -29.02
C ASN A 776 -0.97 -8.96 -28.88
N GLU A 777 -0.25 -9.56 -29.80
CA GLU A 777 0.08 -11.00 -29.76
C GLU A 777 0.95 -11.39 -28.54
N LEU A 778 1.95 -10.59 -28.22
CA LEU A 778 2.88 -10.89 -27.13
C LEU A 778 2.29 -10.61 -25.74
N TYR A 779 1.44 -9.57 -25.59
CA TYR A 779 1.06 -9.06 -24.26
C TYR A 779 -0.45 -8.94 -24.01
N TYR A 780 -1.31 -8.94 -25.07
CA TYR A 780 -2.75 -8.67 -24.94
C TYR A 780 -3.71 -9.73 -25.51
N PHE A 781 -3.26 -10.87 -25.98
CA PHE A 781 -4.13 -11.99 -26.34
C PHE A 781 -4.94 -11.93 -27.62
N SER A 782 -4.52 -11.45 -28.68
CA SER A 782 -5.32 -11.67 -29.88
C SER A 782 -4.50 -12.05 -31.08
N LYS A 783 -4.55 -13.31 -31.44
CA LYS A 783 -3.93 -13.78 -32.70
C LYS A 783 -4.60 -13.20 -33.97
N ASN A 784 -5.73 -12.53 -33.92
CA ASN A 784 -6.50 -12.28 -35.17
C ASN A 784 -7.16 -10.93 -35.35
N SER A 785 -6.99 -9.89 -34.60
CA SER A 785 -7.49 -8.60 -35.04
C SER A 785 -7.07 -7.40 -34.20
N VAL A 786 -6.10 -6.63 -34.63
CA VAL A 786 -6.13 -5.18 -34.38
C VAL A 786 -7.08 -4.58 -35.41
N SER A 787 -8.36 -4.49 -35.09
CA SER A 787 -9.31 -3.71 -35.86
C SER A 787 -9.19 -2.25 -35.42
N ALA A 788 -9.30 -1.33 -36.34
CA ALA A 788 -9.33 0.11 -36.03
C ALA A 788 -10.43 0.49 -35.02
N ASP A 789 -11.44 -0.37 -34.86
CA ASP A 789 -12.60 -0.13 -34.00
C ASP A 789 -12.35 -0.45 -32.50
N LYS A 790 -11.23 -1.08 -32.15
CA LYS A 790 -10.88 -1.39 -30.74
C LYS A 790 -9.43 -1.05 -30.46
N PRO A 791 -9.13 0.20 -30.17
CA PRO A 791 -7.75 0.65 -29.98
C PRO A 791 -7.13 0.08 -28.70
N LEU A 792 -5.85 -0.32 -28.80
CA LEU A 792 -5.03 -0.67 -27.62
C LEU A 792 -4.89 0.53 -26.65
N PRO A 793 -4.53 0.29 -25.36
CA PRO A 793 -4.27 1.36 -24.40
C PRO A 793 -3.30 2.42 -24.92
N GLY A 794 -3.40 3.64 -24.44
CA GLY A 794 -2.56 4.77 -24.86
C GLY A 794 -1.07 4.50 -24.72
N GLU A 795 -0.67 3.74 -23.71
CA GLU A 795 0.71 3.30 -23.48
C GLU A 795 1.23 2.40 -24.61
N ALA A 796 0.45 1.41 -25.04
CA ALA A 796 0.81 0.54 -26.15
C ALA A 796 0.98 1.32 -27.46
N ARG A 797 0.16 2.36 -27.70
CA ARG A 797 0.29 3.23 -28.85
C ARG A 797 1.54 4.11 -28.78
N LEU A 798 1.87 4.62 -27.59
CA LEU A 798 3.11 5.37 -27.39
C LEU A 798 4.32 4.50 -27.68
N LEU A 799 4.33 3.27 -27.14
CA LEU A 799 5.38 2.28 -27.39
C LEU A 799 5.47 1.95 -28.88
N ALA A 800 4.34 1.74 -29.58
CA ALA A 800 4.33 1.45 -31.02
C ALA A 800 4.97 2.58 -31.82
N LYS A 801 4.73 3.83 -31.43
CA LYS A 801 5.34 4.98 -32.08
C LYS A 801 6.87 5.03 -31.86
N MET A 802 7.32 4.78 -30.64
CA MET A 802 8.76 4.70 -30.33
C MET A 802 9.45 3.56 -31.10
N ILE A 803 8.82 2.39 -31.17
CA ILE A 803 9.32 1.24 -31.93
C ILE A 803 9.37 1.57 -33.42
N LYS A 804 8.33 2.22 -33.95
CA LYS A 804 8.30 2.62 -35.36
C LYS A 804 9.50 3.54 -35.68
N ASP A 805 9.74 4.56 -34.88
CA ASP A 805 10.89 5.46 -35.07
C ASP A 805 12.23 4.69 -35.06
N THR A 806 12.33 3.64 -34.25
CA THR A 806 13.52 2.78 -34.19
C THR A 806 13.67 1.93 -35.45
N ILE A 807 12.59 1.31 -35.92
CA ILE A 807 12.62 0.52 -37.15
C ILE A 807 12.92 1.40 -38.38
N ASP A 808 12.36 2.59 -38.42
CA ASP A 808 12.68 3.58 -39.47
C ASP A 808 14.20 3.89 -39.50
N LYS A 809 14.83 4.02 -38.32
CA LYS A 809 16.27 4.21 -38.21
C LYS A 809 17.09 2.98 -38.65
N VAL A 810 16.63 1.78 -38.32
CA VAL A 810 17.28 0.53 -38.78
C VAL A 810 17.24 0.48 -40.33
N ILE A 811 16.10 0.75 -40.92
CA ILE A 811 15.94 0.77 -42.39
C ILE A 811 16.80 1.89 -43.04
N GLU A 812 16.88 3.08 -42.43
CA GLU A 812 17.77 4.14 -42.91
C GLU A 812 19.23 3.68 -42.87
N LYS A 813 19.65 3.01 -41.79
CA LYS A 813 21.02 2.47 -41.69
C LYS A 813 21.30 1.41 -42.74
N GLU A 814 20.37 0.47 -42.97
CA GLU A 814 20.52 -0.52 -44.05
C GLU A 814 20.57 0.15 -45.45
N LYS A 815 19.79 1.18 -45.72
CA LYS A 815 19.91 1.97 -46.97
C LYS A 815 21.30 2.57 -47.11
N ALA A 816 21.84 3.15 -46.04
CA ALA A 816 23.19 3.71 -46.06
C ALA A 816 24.26 2.61 -46.28
N THR A 817 24.08 1.41 -45.70
CA THR A 817 24.96 0.27 -45.87
C THR A 817 24.99 -0.19 -47.35
N VAL A 818 23.82 -0.34 -47.99
CA VAL A 818 23.71 -0.77 -49.40
C VAL A 818 24.27 0.31 -50.38
N THR A 819 24.19 1.59 -50.00
CA THR A 819 24.64 2.72 -50.86
C THR A 819 26.05 3.21 -50.56
N ALA A 820 26.72 2.64 -49.55
CA ALA A 820 28.08 3.03 -49.20
C ALA A 820 29.10 2.75 -50.34
N PRO A 821 30.20 3.53 -50.45
CA PRO A 821 31.26 3.23 -51.43
C PRO A 821 31.80 1.81 -51.25
N ASN A 822 31.98 1.08 -52.33
CA ASN A 822 32.42 -0.30 -52.38
C ASN A 822 31.46 -1.31 -51.74
N SER A 823 30.19 -0.99 -51.61
CA SER A 823 29.10 -1.79 -51.04
C SER A 823 28.02 -2.02 -52.11
N GLY A 824 27.09 -2.93 -51.83
CA GLY A 824 25.98 -3.25 -52.74
C GLY A 824 24.86 -3.97 -52.01
N PRO A 825 23.85 -4.42 -52.76
CA PRO A 825 22.78 -5.24 -52.21
C PRO A 825 23.30 -6.47 -51.48
N PHE A 826 22.65 -6.86 -50.39
CA PHE A 826 22.96 -8.08 -49.64
C PHE A 826 21.82 -9.10 -49.72
N THR A 827 22.15 -10.36 -49.48
CA THR A 827 21.15 -11.42 -49.40
C THR A 827 20.81 -11.74 -47.95
N PHE A 828 19.54 -11.59 -47.60
CA PHE A 828 19.06 -12.00 -46.28
C PHE A 828 18.94 -13.54 -46.24
N VAL A 829 19.53 -14.16 -45.23
CA VAL A 829 19.54 -15.61 -45.03
C VAL A 829 18.48 -16.04 -44.03
N ALA A 830 18.55 -15.53 -42.80
CA ALA A 830 17.69 -15.94 -41.71
C ALA A 830 17.66 -14.91 -40.57
N ALA A 831 16.58 -14.91 -39.80
CA ALA A 831 16.47 -14.21 -38.51
C ALA A 831 15.95 -15.16 -37.43
N GLU A 832 16.53 -15.10 -36.21
CA GLU A 832 16.15 -15.92 -35.05
C GLU A 832 16.16 -17.45 -35.35
N GLU A 833 16.88 -17.87 -36.38
CA GLU A 833 16.97 -19.27 -36.79
C GLU A 833 18.04 -20.01 -35.98
N SER A 834 17.70 -21.22 -35.50
CA SER A 834 18.61 -22.08 -34.80
C SER A 834 19.46 -22.92 -35.77
N TYR A 835 20.77 -22.71 -35.75
CA TYR A 835 21.69 -23.42 -36.61
C TYR A 835 22.10 -24.77 -36.02
N GLY A 836 22.16 -25.81 -36.91
CA GLY A 836 22.63 -27.14 -36.56
C GLY A 836 21.62 -28.03 -35.80
N ALA A 837 20.40 -27.55 -35.61
CA ALA A 837 19.31 -28.37 -35.06
C ALA A 837 18.81 -29.36 -36.13
N ILE A 838 18.83 -30.66 -35.87
CA ILE A 838 18.32 -31.69 -36.77
C ILE A 838 17.00 -32.20 -36.19
N ALA A 839 15.87 -31.84 -36.82
CA ALA A 839 14.56 -32.41 -36.48
C ALA A 839 14.39 -33.74 -37.24
N ARG A 840 14.26 -34.87 -36.54
CA ARG A 840 13.79 -36.15 -37.07
C ARG A 840 12.74 -36.72 -36.13
N ASP A 841 11.55 -36.99 -36.64
CA ASP A 841 10.48 -37.79 -36.04
C ASP A 841 10.30 -37.58 -34.52
N ASN A 842 9.96 -36.35 -34.09
CA ASN A 842 9.80 -35.93 -32.68
C ASN A 842 11.07 -35.88 -31.79
N ASP A 843 12.25 -36.21 -32.29
CA ASP A 843 13.52 -36.05 -31.60
C ASP A 843 14.29 -34.84 -32.15
N ILE A 844 14.38 -33.76 -31.35
CA ILE A 844 15.25 -32.62 -31.67
C ILE A 844 16.65 -32.97 -31.15
N ARG A 845 17.56 -33.30 -32.05
CA ARG A 845 18.98 -33.48 -31.71
C ARG A 845 19.60 -32.11 -31.44
N CYS A 846 20.26 -31.97 -30.30
CA CYS A 846 21.01 -30.78 -29.97
C CYS A 846 22.18 -30.57 -30.95
N PRO A 847 22.41 -29.33 -31.46
CA PRO A 847 23.60 -29.04 -32.25
C PRO A 847 24.85 -29.29 -31.42
N GLN A 848 25.79 -30.06 -32.01
CA GLN A 848 27.03 -30.38 -31.34
C GLN A 848 28.16 -29.49 -31.82
N TRP A 849 28.81 -28.84 -30.88
CA TRP A 849 30.00 -28.03 -31.11
C TRP A 849 31.21 -28.75 -30.55
N LYS A 850 32.13 -29.17 -31.45
CA LYS A 850 33.42 -29.74 -31.09
C LYS A 850 34.38 -28.61 -30.75
N VAL A 851 34.50 -28.34 -29.46
CA VAL A 851 35.31 -27.23 -28.93
C VAL A 851 36.80 -27.58 -28.94
N THR A 852 37.14 -28.76 -28.43
CA THR A 852 38.48 -29.33 -28.46
C THR A 852 38.46 -30.73 -29.07
N PRO A 853 39.61 -31.34 -29.39
CA PRO A 853 39.65 -32.72 -29.86
C PRO A 853 38.90 -33.70 -28.94
N ASP A 854 38.93 -33.45 -27.66
CA ASP A 854 38.39 -34.33 -26.62
C ASP A 854 37.06 -33.85 -26.03
N SER A 855 36.63 -32.60 -26.30
CA SER A 855 35.41 -31.99 -25.72
C SER A 855 34.40 -31.59 -26.78
N THR A 856 33.26 -32.26 -26.78
CA THR A 856 32.10 -31.89 -27.62
C THR A 856 30.91 -31.52 -26.73
N ILE A 857 30.32 -30.35 -26.94
CA ILE A 857 29.21 -29.83 -26.15
C ILE A 857 27.97 -29.60 -27.01
N ASN A 858 26.80 -29.70 -26.43
CA ASN A 858 25.56 -29.25 -27.04
C ASN A 858 25.48 -27.74 -26.94
N PHE A 859 25.37 -27.03 -28.06
CA PHE A 859 25.41 -25.59 -28.11
C PHE A 859 24.15 -25.00 -28.77
N LYS A 860 23.50 -24.06 -28.13
CA LYS A 860 22.38 -23.32 -28.70
C LYS A 860 22.90 -22.12 -29.47
N LEU A 861 22.83 -22.19 -30.82
CA LEU A 861 23.27 -21.13 -31.72
C LEU A 861 22.05 -20.51 -32.40
N ILE A 862 21.61 -19.36 -31.90
CA ILE A 862 20.54 -18.54 -32.48
C ILE A 862 21.12 -17.16 -32.74
N ILE A 863 21.03 -16.71 -33.99
CA ILE A 863 21.55 -15.41 -34.43
C ILE A 863 20.35 -14.51 -34.77
N ASP A 864 20.31 -13.26 -34.20
CA ASP A 864 19.19 -12.34 -34.38
C ASP A 864 18.95 -12.10 -35.91
N ARG A 865 20.02 -11.85 -36.68
CA ARG A 865 19.95 -11.80 -38.15
C ARG A 865 21.25 -12.22 -38.82
N HIS A 866 21.12 -13.00 -39.90
CA HIS A 866 22.19 -13.46 -40.75
C HIS A 866 22.01 -13.02 -42.18
N ASP A 867 22.99 -12.31 -42.74
CA ASP A 867 23.04 -11.81 -44.10
C ASP A 867 24.29 -12.30 -44.82
N VAL A 868 24.26 -12.36 -46.15
CA VAL A 868 25.44 -12.46 -47.02
C VAL A 868 25.60 -11.13 -47.77
N MET A 869 26.71 -10.46 -47.51
CA MET A 869 26.99 -9.15 -48.07
C MET A 869 27.41 -9.27 -49.56
N PHE A 870 27.45 -8.14 -50.25
CA PHE A 870 27.80 -8.04 -51.67
C PHE A 870 29.17 -8.67 -51.99
N ASP A 871 30.11 -8.61 -51.08
CA ASP A 871 31.47 -9.19 -51.20
C ASP A 871 31.55 -10.67 -50.80
N GLY A 872 30.42 -11.29 -50.47
CA GLY A 872 30.34 -12.71 -50.06
C GLY A 872 30.63 -12.91 -48.57
N VAL A 873 30.86 -11.87 -47.81
CA VAL A 873 31.09 -11.97 -46.35
C VAL A 873 29.77 -12.20 -45.64
N HIS A 874 29.72 -13.17 -44.73
CA HIS A 874 28.58 -13.41 -43.86
C HIS A 874 28.56 -12.40 -42.73
N ARG A 875 27.43 -11.66 -42.59
CA ARG A 875 27.22 -10.67 -41.55
C ARG A 875 26.28 -11.24 -40.50
N PHE A 876 26.71 -11.23 -39.21
CA PHE A 876 25.86 -11.61 -38.08
C PHE A 876 25.52 -10.35 -37.30
N VAL A 877 24.24 -10.03 -37.31
CA VAL A 877 23.71 -8.81 -36.64
C VAL A 877 23.08 -9.19 -35.32
N ASP A 878 23.45 -8.48 -34.29
CA ASP A 878 22.85 -8.57 -32.94
C ASP A 878 22.22 -7.20 -32.59
N TYR A 879 20.97 -7.21 -32.14
CA TYR A 879 20.21 -6.00 -31.83
C TYR A 879 20.23 -5.71 -30.33
N LYS A 880 20.69 -4.53 -29.93
CA LYS A 880 20.75 -4.16 -28.52
C LYS A 880 20.00 -2.85 -28.24
N THR A 881 19.11 -2.91 -27.24
CA THR A 881 18.38 -1.75 -26.69
C THR A 881 19.16 -1.04 -25.59
N GLY A 882 20.17 -1.71 -25.00
CA GLY A 882 21.00 -1.23 -23.92
C GLY A 882 22.12 -0.28 -24.32
N SER A 883 22.98 0.04 -23.35
CA SER A 883 24.15 0.93 -23.50
C SER A 883 25.43 0.22 -23.93
N ASP A 884 25.32 -0.95 -24.53
CA ASP A 884 26.48 -1.72 -25.02
C ASP A 884 27.38 -0.88 -25.94
N HIS A 885 28.71 -1.15 -25.92
CA HIS A 885 29.65 -0.48 -26.79
C HIS A 885 30.02 -1.36 -28.00
N SER A 886 30.31 -0.72 -29.16
CA SER A 886 30.78 -1.46 -30.37
C SER A 886 32.28 -1.77 -30.35
N ALA A 887 33.00 -1.42 -29.30
CA ALA A 887 34.43 -1.68 -29.17
C ALA A 887 34.76 -2.15 -27.74
N VAL A 888 35.79 -2.97 -27.65
CA VAL A 888 36.45 -3.41 -26.41
C VAL A 888 37.96 -3.14 -26.54
N ASP A 889 38.62 -2.77 -25.46
CA ASP A 889 40.03 -2.33 -25.50
C ASP A 889 41.00 -3.47 -25.88
N SER A 890 40.73 -4.68 -25.42
CA SER A 890 41.61 -5.84 -25.68
C SER A 890 40.85 -7.16 -25.47
N LEU A 891 41.50 -8.29 -25.86
CA LEU A 891 41.01 -9.64 -25.51
C LEU A 891 40.98 -9.87 -23.99
N ASP A 892 41.94 -9.31 -23.25
CA ASP A 892 41.92 -9.41 -21.78
C ASP A 892 40.66 -8.74 -21.17
N ALA A 893 40.30 -7.58 -21.68
CA ALA A 893 39.07 -6.91 -21.27
C ALA A 893 37.83 -7.74 -21.68
N LEU A 894 37.84 -8.36 -22.87
CA LEU A 894 36.72 -9.16 -23.36
C LEU A 894 36.44 -10.40 -22.51
N PHE A 895 37.49 -11.08 -21.98
CA PHE A 895 37.38 -12.21 -21.08
C PHE A 895 37.37 -11.84 -19.60
N GLY A 896 37.54 -10.56 -19.27
CA GLY A 896 37.52 -10.06 -17.90
C GLY A 896 36.14 -10.10 -17.25
N GLN A 897 36.10 -9.93 -15.92
CA GLN A 897 34.88 -9.85 -15.11
C GLN A 897 34.40 -8.42 -14.90
N GLY A 898 35.24 -7.40 -15.12
CA GLY A 898 34.97 -6.00 -14.80
C GLY A 898 34.02 -5.29 -15.77
N ALA A 899 33.71 -4.03 -15.44
CA ALA A 899 32.81 -3.16 -16.21
C ALA A 899 33.26 -2.93 -17.68
N ASN A 900 34.53 -3.12 -17.98
CA ASN A 900 35.08 -2.98 -19.34
C ASN A 900 34.83 -4.23 -20.24
N ALA A 901 34.29 -5.30 -19.67
CA ALA A 901 33.94 -6.48 -20.43
C ALA A 901 32.67 -6.25 -21.26
N ASN A 902 32.79 -6.45 -22.57
CA ASN A 902 31.66 -6.23 -23.48
C ASN A 902 30.93 -7.56 -23.80
N ASP A 903 29.74 -7.70 -23.24
CA ASP A 903 28.91 -8.92 -23.38
C ASP A 903 28.43 -9.16 -24.80
N ALA A 904 28.04 -8.11 -25.52
CA ALA A 904 27.53 -8.23 -26.89
C ALA A 904 28.62 -8.64 -27.87
N ILE A 905 29.83 -8.06 -27.76
CA ILE A 905 30.97 -8.47 -28.59
C ILE A 905 31.38 -9.91 -28.28
N PHE A 906 31.43 -10.28 -26.99
CA PHE A 906 31.73 -11.66 -26.61
C PHE A 906 30.73 -12.64 -27.23
N GLN A 907 29.44 -12.37 -27.13
CA GLN A 907 28.36 -13.18 -27.69
C GLN A 907 28.52 -13.36 -29.22
N LEU A 908 28.73 -12.26 -29.93
CA LEU A 908 28.91 -12.27 -31.40
C LEU A 908 30.16 -13.05 -31.83
N CYS A 909 31.29 -12.92 -31.10
CA CYS A 909 32.51 -13.68 -31.36
C CYS A 909 32.30 -15.20 -31.16
N VAL A 910 31.60 -15.56 -30.08
CA VAL A 910 31.24 -16.97 -29.82
C VAL A 910 30.33 -17.50 -30.94
N TYR A 911 29.35 -16.72 -31.39
CA TYR A 911 28.45 -17.11 -32.49
C TYR A 911 29.21 -17.30 -33.80
N ALA A 912 30.09 -16.40 -34.18
CA ALA A 912 30.88 -16.49 -35.41
C ALA A 912 31.77 -17.76 -35.42
N MET A 913 32.39 -18.10 -34.28
CA MET A 913 33.22 -19.29 -34.15
C MET A 913 32.37 -20.56 -34.14
N ALA A 914 31.33 -20.63 -33.32
CA ALA A 914 30.46 -21.80 -33.24
C ALA A 914 29.77 -22.10 -34.58
N TYR A 915 29.34 -21.08 -35.32
CA TYR A 915 28.73 -21.24 -36.65
C TYR A 915 29.68 -21.96 -37.63
N ALA A 916 30.93 -21.48 -37.70
CA ALA A 916 31.92 -22.10 -38.59
C ALA A 916 32.20 -23.59 -38.23
N ASP A 917 32.38 -23.85 -36.94
CA ASP A 917 32.68 -25.19 -36.46
C ASP A 917 31.48 -26.17 -36.59
N ILE A 918 30.26 -25.70 -36.33
CA ILE A 918 29.04 -26.53 -36.38
C ILE A 918 28.60 -26.79 -37.84
N THR A 919 28.68 -25.76 -38.69
CA THR A 919 28.19 -25.86 -40.10
C THR A 919 29.27 -26.28 -41.09
N GLY A 920 30.56 -26.28 -40.67
CA GLY A 920 31.70 -26.50 -41.57
C GLY A 920 31.94 -25.34 -42.54
N PHE A 921 31.46 -24.14 -42.25
CA PHE A 921 31.60 -22.97 -43.09
C PHE A 921 33.05 -22.48 -43.16
N LYS A 922 33.59 -22.35 -44.37
CA LYS A 922 35.00 -21.98 -44.63
C LYS A 922 35.18 -20.55 -45.14
N GLY A 923 34.14 -19.71 -45.02
CA GLY A 923 34.21 -18.32 -45.47
C GLY A 923 34.53 -17.34 -44.34
N THR A 924 34.29 -16.07 -44.64
CA THR A 924 34.49 -14.95 -43.71
C THR A 924 33.18 -14.55 -43.01
N VAL A 925 33.25 -14.40 -41.71
CA VAL A 925 32.11 -13.91 -40.90
C VAL A 925 32.48 -12.58 -40.25
N ARG A 926 31.61 -11.56 -40.41
CA ARG A 926 31.72 -10.26 -39.80
C ARG A 926 30.59 -10.05 -38.77
N PRO A 927 30.91 -10.02 -37.47
CA PRO A 927 29.99 -9.62 -36.44
C PRO A 927 29.59 -8.15 -36.61
N ALA A 928 28.30 -7.86 -36.37
CA ALA A 928 27.73 -6.53 -36.48
C ALA A 928 26.83 -6.25 -35.28
N LEU A 929 26.93 -5.05 -34.71
CA LEU A 929 26.15 -4.66 -33.54
C LEU A 929 25.27 -3.44 -33.88
N TYR A 930 23.96 -3.62 -33.79
CA TYR A 930 22.96 -2.55 -33.92
C TYR A 930 22.49 -2.05 -32.57
N ARG A 931 22.98 -0.87 -32.18
CA ARG A 931 22.60 -0.21 -30.93
C ARG A 931 21.50 0.80 -31.22
N PHE A 932 20.29 0.54 -30.77
CA PHE A 932 19.15 1.42 -31.05
C PHE A 932 19.32 2.82 -30.45
N GLN A 933 19.97 2.94 -29.28
CA GLN A 933 20.22 4.25 -28.68
C GLN A 933 21.10 5.16 -29.55
N ASP A 934 22.03 4.62 -30.32
CA ASP A 934 22.93 5.42 -31.18
C ASP A 934 22.23 5.95 -32.42
N ALA A 935 21.11 5.32 -32.81
CA ALA A 935 20.32 5.80 -33.92
C ALA A 935 19.72 7.20 -33.70
N PHE A 936 19.57 7.59 -32.42
CA PHE A 936 19.01 8.89 -32.02
C PHE A 936 20.04 9.91 -31.52
N LYS A 937 21.31 9.53 -31.37
CA LYS A 937 22.39 10.44 -30.93
C LYS A 937 23.00 11.19 -32.09
N PRO A 938 23.57 12.40 -31.85
CA PRO A 938 24.38 13.09 -32.86
C PRO A 938 25.54 12.21 -33.32
N ARG A 939 25.76 12.12 -34.63
CA ARG A 939 26.74 11.20 -35.24
C ARG A 939 28.17 11.61 -34.83
N PRO A 940 29.02 10.65 -34.40
CA PRO A 940 30.43 10.89 -34.26
C PRO A 940 31.06 11.21 -35.63
N LYS A 941 31.90 12.23 -35.70
CA LYS A 941 32.56 12.64 -36.96
C LYS A 941 33.52 11.58 -37.53
N GLU A 942 33.90 10.60 -36.73
CA GLU A 942 34.98 9.65 -37.06
C GLU A 942 34.50 8.34 -37.65
N ARG A 943 33.19 8.00 -37.59
CA ARG A 943 32.65 6.74 -38.14
C ARG A 943 31.42 6.99 -39.02
N PRO A 944 31.37 6.37 -40.22
CA PRO A 944 30.16 6.50 -41.08
C PRO A 944 28.94 5.85 -40.46
N PHE A 945 27.77 6.34 -40.80
CA PHE A 945 26.49 5.84 -40.29
C PHE A 945 26.22 4.39 -40.67
N SER A 946 26.79 3.94 -41.80
CA SER A 946 26.74 2.55 -42.27
C SER A 946 27.61 1.57 -41.48
N ASP A 947 28.52 2.06 -40.64
CA ASP A 947 29.41 1.18 -39.89
C ASP A 947 28.66 0.51 -38.73
N ASP A 948 28.51 -0.81 -38.82
CA ASP A 948 27.91 -1.70 -37.82
C ASP A 948 28.95 -2.70 -37.26
N SER A 949 30.22 -2.52 -37.60
CA SER A 949 31.32 -3.40 -37.18
C SER A 949 31.57 -3.32 -35.68
N VAL A 950 32.02 -4.42 -35.11
CA VAL A 950 32.55 -4.45 -33.72
C VAL A 950 34.08 -4.44 -33.77
N TYR A 951 34.70 -3.90 -32.70
CA TYR A 951 36.13 -3.68 -32.65
C TYR A 951 36.78 -4.26 -31.40
N ILE A 952 38.00 -4.80 -31.58
CA ILE A 952 38.91 -5.12 -30.47
C ILE A 952 40.10 -4.18 -30.61
N GLY A 953 40.27 -3.27 -29.65
CA GLY A 953 41.20 -2.14 -29.83
C GLY A 953 40.76 -1.20 -30.96
N LYS A 954 41.58 -1.10 -32.00
CA LYS A 954 41.30 -0.33 -33.21
C LYS A 954 40.89 -1.17 -34.41
N ASP A 955 41.00 -2.48 -34.33
CA ASP A 955 40.85 -3.38 -35.46
C ASP A 955 39.40 -3.93 -35.50
N PRO A 956 38.78 -3.96 -36.71
CA PRO A 956 37.45 -4.56 -36.85
C PRO A 956 37.53 -6.09 -36.67
N VAL A 957 36.53 -6.62 -35.99
CA VAL A 957 36.45 -8.08 -35.75
C VAL A 957 35.96 -8.78 -37.02
N ILE A 958 36.81 -9.57 -37.62
CA ILE A 958 36.48 -10.37 -38.80
C ILE A 958 37.04 -11.79 -38.58
N PHE A 959 36.15 -12.76 -38.58
CA PHE A 959 36.53 -14.19 -38.49
C PHE A 959 36.82 -14.76 -39.87
N SER A 960 38.03 -15.28 -40.08
CA SER A 960 38.41 -15.98 -41.25
C SER A 960 38.50 -17.49 -40.96
N ASN A 961 37.70 -18.31 -41.66
CA ASN A 961 37.61 -19.77 -41.47
C ASN A 961 38.16 -20.55 -42.69
N ALA A 962 38.97 -19.89 -43.57
CA ALA A 962 39.60 -20.54 -44.68
C ALA A 962 40.75 -21.45 -44.22
N ASP A 963 40.87 -22.64 -44.83
CA ASP A 963 41.99 -23.53 -44.64
C ASP A 963 43.27 -22.89 -45.20
N ASN A 964 44.24 -22.62 -44.37
CA ASN A 964 45.62 -22.10 -44.59
C ASN A 964 45.86 -20.59 -44.64
N ALA A 965 46.76 -20.20 -43.82
CA ALA A 965 47.62 -19.00 -43.83
C ALA A 965 46.98 -17.61 -43.70
N GLY A 966 45.73 -17.47 -43.24
CA GLY A 966 45.12 -16.16 -43.09
C GLY A 966 44.36 -15.91 -41.80
N THR A 967 44.37 -16.82 -40.83
CA THR A 967 43.62 -16.64 -39.56
C THR A 967 44.35 -15.58 -38.71
N PRO A 968 43.67 -14.49 -38.31
CA PRO A 968 44.27 -13.46 -37.45
C PRO A 968 44.73 -14.03 -36.11
N ALA A 969 45.89 -13.53 -35.62
CA ALA A 969 46.47 -14.03 -34.37
C ALA A 969 45.47 -13.90 -33.17
N TRP A 970 44.73 -12.84 -33.13
CA TRP A 970 43.72 -12.61 -32.08
C TRP A 970 42.60 -13.67 -32.12
N GLN A 971 42.24 -14.21 -33.29
CA GLN A 971 41.19 -15.25 -33.44
C GLN A 971 41.63 -16.59 -32.83
N ASN A 972 42.92 -16.94 -33.01
CA ASN A 972 43.49 -18.14 -32.39
C ASN A 972 43.60 -17.98 -30.87
N GLU A 973 43.98 -16.81 -30.41
CA GLU A 973 44.03 -16.49 -28.98
C GLU A 973 42.64 -16.51 -28.36
N PHE A 974 41.64 -15.92 -29.04
CA PHE A 974 40.23 -15.98 -28.60
C PHE A 974 39.75 -17.43 -28.50
N ARG A 975 40.04 -18.25 -29.50
CA ARG A 975 39.71 -19.69 -29.50
C ARG A 975 40.33 -20.40 -28.30
N GLN A 976 41.62 -20.17 -28.06
CA GLN A 976 42.34 -20.81 -26.95
C GLN A 976 41.68 -20.43 -25.61
N ARG A 977 41.47 -19.18 -25.36
CA ARG A 977 40.85 -18.68 -24.11
C ARG A 977 39.41 -19.17 -23.92
N LEU A 978 38.66 -19.28 -25.00
CA LEU A 978 37.29 -19.83 -24.96
C LEU A 978 37.31 -21.31 -24.62
N ASN A 979 38.23 -22.09 -25.23
CA ASN A 979 38.41 -23.48 -24.93
C ASN A 979 38.82 -23.69 -23.47
N ASP A 980 39.83 -22.95 -22.99
CA ASP A 980 40.30 -22.99 -21.60
C ASP A 980 39.13 -22.68 -20.60
N MET A 981 38.27 -21.74 -20.96
CA MET A 981 37.08 -21.39 -20.16
C MET A 981 36.07 -22.54 -20.15
N ILE A 982 35.77 -23.14 -21.30
CA ILE A 982 34.83 -24.26 -21.40
C ILE A 982 35.39 -25.49 -20.68
N ASP A 983 36.68 -25.81 -20.85
CA ASP A 983 37.34 -26.92 -20.15
C ASP A 983 37.28 -26.71 -18.63
N SER A 984 37.42 -25.46 -18.14
CA SER A 984 37.27 -25.13 -16.71
C SER A 984 35.87 -25.39 -16.16
N ILE A 985 34.82 -25.29 -17.01
CA ILE A 985 33.45 -25.64 -16.62
C ILE A 985 33.35 -27.13 -16.30
N PHE A 986 34.05 -28.00 -17.04
CA PHE A 986 33.98 -29.46 -16.90
C PHE A 986 35.10 -30.06 -16.05
N ASP A 987 36.14 -29.30 -15.69
CA ASP A 987 37.21 -29.79 -14.80
C ASP A 987 36.64 -29.95 -13.35
N ARG A 988 36.72 -31.18 -12.84
CA ARG A 988 36.26 -31.52 -11.48
C ARG A 988 37.01 -30.78 -10.36
N ASN A 989 38.26 -30.42 -10.61
CA ASN A 989 39.10 -29.77 -9.59
C ASN A 989 38.84 -28.29 -9.44
N ILE A 990 38.13 -27.66 -10.39
CA ILE A 990 37.79 -26.23 -10.38
C ILE A 990 36.36 -26.05 -9.84
N PRO A 991 36.17 -25.57 -8.58
CA PRO A 991 34.84 -25.39 -8.03
C PRO A 991 34.16 -24.18 -8.65
N PHE A 992 32.81 -24.09 -8.50
CA PHE A 992 32.07 -22.91 -8.81
C PHE A 992 32.16 -21.92 -7.62
N VAL A 993 32.77 -20.76 -7.88
CA VAL A 993 33.03 -19.73 -6.85
C VAL A 993 32.28 -18.45 -7.17
N GLN A 994 31.99 -17.69 -6.14
CA GLN A 994 31.47 -16.32 -6.28
C GLN A 994 32.50 -15.45 -7.01
N THR A 995 32.02 -14.54 -7.86
CA THR A 995 32.88 -13.52 -8.47
C THR A 995 33.53 -12.65 -7.39
N SER A 996 34.77 -12.19 -7.66
CA SER A 996 35.45 -11.18 -6.83
C SER A 996 34.92 -9.76 -7.11
N ASP A 997 34.35 -9.53 -8.29
CA ASP A 997 33.82 -8.26 -8.71
C ASP A 997 32.36 -8.10 -8.28
N THR A 998 32.12 -7.31 -7.22
CA THR A 998 30.79 -7.04 -6.67
C THR A 998 29.91 -6.19 -7.60
N HIS A 999 30.48 -5.53 -8.62
CA HIS A 999 29.72 -4.81 -9.63
C HIS A 999 28.76 -5.73 -10.40
N ASN A 1000 29.19 -6.98 -10.64
CA ASN A 1000 28.35 -8.01 -11.26
C ASN A 1000 27.16 -8.45 -10.38
N CYS A 1001 27.17 -8.13 -9.09
CA CYS A 1001 26.11 -8.50 -8.16
C CYS A 1001 24.96 -7.49 -8.14
N LYS A 1002 25.15 -6.25 -8.63
CA LYS A 1002 24.16 -5.17 -8.54
C LYS A 1002 22.79 -5.52 -9.14
N TYR A 1003 22.78 -6.25 -10.26
CA TYR A 1003 21.57 -6.69 -10.96
C TYR A 1003 21.47 -8.21 -11.04
N CYS A 1004 22.07 -8.92 -10.09
CA CYS A 1004 22.06 -10.38 -10.06
C CYS A 1004 20.87 -10.89 -9.24
N SER A 1005 20.02 -11.74 -9.84
CA SER A 1005 18.89 -12.38 -9.16
C SER A 1005 19.28 -13.15 -7.89
N PHE A 1006 20.55 -13.58 -7.79
CA PHE A 1006 21.07 -14.34 -6.65
C PHE A 1006 21.85 -13.49 -5.64
N ALA A 1007 21.79 -12.14 -5.74
CA ALA A 1007 22.53 -11.25 -4.84
C ALA A 1007 22.16 -11.46 -3.36
N GLU A 1008 20.88 -11.67 -3.08
CA GLU A 1008 20.36 -11.98 -1.73
C GLU A 1008 20.92 -13.30 -1.19
N VAL A 1009 20.84 -14.36 -1.99
CA VAL A 1009 21.39 -15.70 -1.63
C VAL A 1009 22.88 -15.62 -1.39
N CYS A 1010 23.56 -14.76 -2.12
CA CYS A 1010 25.00 -14.55 -1.99
C CYS A 1010 25.38 -13.60 -0.82
N GLY A 1011 24.41 -12.96 -0.15
CA GLY A 1011 24.66 -11.96 0.88
C GLY A 1011 25.35 -10.69 0.35
N ARG A 1012 25.15 -10.36 -0.94
CA ARG A 1012 25.78 -9.23 -1.64
C ARG A 1012 24.78 -8.20 -2.16
N MET A 1013 23.73 -7.94 -1.37
CA MET A 1013 22.82 -6.83 -1.67
C MET A 1013 23.57 -5.51 -1.56
N VAL A 1014 23.58 -4.74 -2.63
CA VAL A 1014 24.06 -3.37 -2.65
C VAL A 1014 22.85 -2.47 -2.38
N SER A 1015 22.83 -1.75 -1.24
CA SER A 1015 21.77 -0.76 -0.98
C SER A 1015 21.81 0.35 -2.04
N GLU A 1016 20.67 0.80 -2.50
CA GLU A 1016 20.56 1.90 -3.48
C GLU A 1016 21.19 3.20 -2.98
N ASP A 1017 21.41 3.35 -1.67
CA ASP A 1017 21.97 4.54 -1.03
C ASP A 1017 23.51 4.61 -1.04
N SER A 1018 24.20 3.67 -1.66
CA SER A 1018 25.67 3.61 -1.66
C SER A 1018 26.33 4.20 -2.92
N PHE A 1019 25.60 5.04 -3.72
CA PHE A 1019 26.15 5.75 -4.87
C PHE A 1019 25.77 7.22 -4.89
#